data_e204e4870889ecfad402e15d5baae0b4
#
_entry.id   e204e4870889ecfad402e15d5baae0b4
#
_cell.length_a   1.000
_cell.length_b   1.000
_cell.length_c   1.000
_cell.angle_alpha   90.00
_cell.angle_beta   90.00
_cell.angle_gamma   90.00
#
_symmetry.space_group_name_H-M   'P 1'
#
loop_
_entity.id
_entity.type
_entity.pdbx_description
1 polymer ?
#
loop_
_entity_poly.entity_id
_entity_poly.type
_entity_poly.pdbx_seq_one_letter_code
_entity_poly.pdbx_strand_id
1 'polypeptide(L)'
;MSDKRRTFAVIDGNSLMHRAFHAVPPTMNAPDGRPTNAIFGFLNMFLKMIDAFNPDGVVVAFDKGKPRVRMEMLPQYKAQRPPMDPDLHAQFPMIKELLAALNVPILQSEGWEGDDILGTMARLGEQAGCDMLLVTGDRDMYQLVTEHVNVVSTRKGLSDVAIMTPESVDDLYHGITPALVPDFYGLKGDTSDNIPGVPGIGPKKASALIAQYGSLDEVIAHADEVKGKMGENLRAHIDDALLSRKVATIRTDAPVELDFEATSFPAFSADEVSAALGTLGITAMQNRFLALIGGEGGAAASTFEIPAVLRAAAGDAGALGAVAAEVSRVIDAGEWVAAVVDDDKEEGALFGLTRTLWLATSKGLFALEEGDSGAAAEVEGFNFAHGVIAGVLARLFMEGRVASPDMKALLHELSPIDSSELELMDPLAVDSTRIFDTVVAAYLLDSDRSEFDEVYLADTYLQMALPAARGAEGAGEDAPAPAARTAALTLALVAPLRDRMARENAANVFDGIEMPLVPVLAKMERAGMLVDPDRLHSLSEGLATQIADVERSIRDLAGDETFNIGSPMQLSHVLFDVMGLPTKGLKKTKRGYYSTNAKVLSDLARDHEIVRLILDWREKSKIKSTYLDTLGPLRRGDGRVHTTYNQTITATGRLSSSDPNLQNIPTRSELGRTVKTAFSAGEGSVFLAVDYSQIELRLLAHLSGDEHLVRAFNEGEDFHAETAARVFGVPVSEVTPDLRSRAKAVNFGIVYGQQAYGLSQSLHISMAEARDMIDRYYEAYPGVRTFLDNVVARAKQTGYAETMYGRRRHIPELKAKNPQLRGFGERTAMNHPMQGTAADIIKIAMARVSRRLEEEGFAAHMILQVHDELDFECPVDEVERLTTMVRDVMEHVVDLRVPLIAEASTGITWADAK
;
A
#
# COMPACT_ATOMS: atom_id res chain seq x y z
N MET A 1 -49.60 5.17 -12.13
CA MET A 1 -48.20 5.54 -12.18
C MET A 1 -47.88 6.06 -10.80
N SER A 2 -47.08 5.38 -10.00
CA SER A 2 -46.64 5.90 -8.71
C SER A 2 -45.69 7.06 -9.04
N ASP A 3 -46.01 8.26 -8.57
CA ASP A 3 -45.14 9.43 -8.69
C ASP A 3 -43.83 9.09 -7.93
N LYS A 4 -42.83 8.65 -8.67
CA LYS A 4 -41.46 8.43 -8.09
C LYS A 4 -40.93 9.82 -7.76
N ARG A 5 -40.61 10.06 -6.46
CA ARG A 5 -40.00 11.31 -6.04
C ARG A 5 -38.62 11.46 -6.73
N ARG A 6 -38.29 12.69 -7.14
CA ARG A 6 -36.95 12.99 -7.68
C ARG A 6 -35.94 12.97 -6.56
N THR A 7 -34.75 12.48 -6.85
CA THR A 7 -33.65 12.40 -5.89
C THR A 7 -32.65 13.49 -6.16
N PHE A 8 -32.31 14.29 -5.14
CA PHE A 8 -31.30 15.35 -5.23
C PHE A 8 -30.12 15.10 -4.29
N ALA A 9 -28.92 15.19 -4.81
CA ALA A 9 -27.67 15.18 -4.01
C ALA A 9 -27.23 16.62 -3.72
N VAL A 10 -27.09 16.96 -2.45
CA VAL A 10 -26.50 18.23 -1.98
C VAL A 10 -25.16 17.95 -1.31
N ILE A 11 -24.09 18.41 -1.94
CA ILE A 11 -22.73 18.06 -1.57
C ILE A 11 -22.10 19.19 -0.75
N ASP A 12 -21.52 18.86 0.38
CA ASP A 12 -20.64 19.75 1.16
C ASP A 12 -19.29 19.86 0.45
N GLY A 13 -19.12 20.93 -0.33
CA GLY A 13 -17.92 21.17 -1.11
C GLY A 13 -16.67 21.37 -0.25
N ASN A 14 -16.82 22.00 0.92
CA ASN A 14 -15.71 22.25 1.84
C ASN A 14 -15.22 20.93 2.46
N SER A 15 -16.14 20.14 3.00
CA SER A 15 -15.83 18.86 3.63
C SER A 15 -15.15 17.91 2.66
N LEU A 16 -15.69 17.76 1.43
CA LEU A 16 -15.12 16.88 0.41
C LEU A 16 -13.74 17.36 -0.06
N MET A 17 -13.57 18.67 -0.30
CA MET A 17 -12.26 19.22 -0.72
C MET A 17 -11.16 19.03 0.35
N HIS A 18 -11.50 19.29 1.62
CA HIS A 18 -10.56 19.04 2.72
C HIS A 18 -10.19 17.58 2.84
N ARG A 19 -11.16 16.70 2.74
CA ARG A 19 -10.93 15.26 2.80
C ARG A 19 -10.08 14.77 1.64
N ALA A 20 -10.40 15.18 0.43
CA ALA A 20 -9.65 14.87 -0.78
C ALA A 20 -8.20 15.33 -0.67
N PHE A 21 -7.96 16.54 -0.18
CA PHE A 21 -6.62 17.10 -0.01
C PHE A 21 -5.72 16.25 0.88
N HIS A 22 -6.28 15.65 1.94
CA HIS A 22 -5.53 14.82 2.87
C HIS A 22 -5.46 13.34 2.46
N ALA A 23 -6.33 12.90 1.56
CA ALA A 23 -6.39 11.51 1.10
C ALA A 23 -5.55 11.26 -0.16
N VAL A 24 -5.42 12.28 -1.02
CA VAL A 24 -4.66 12.17 -2.28
C VAL A 24 -3.27 12.80 -2.11
N PRO A 25 -2.19 12.13 -2.56
CA PRO A 25 -0.84 12.67 -2.45
C PRO A 25 -0.71 14.06 -3.09
N PRO A 26 0.07 15.00 -2.49
CA PRO A 26 0.21 16.38 -2.97
C PRO A 26 1.11 16.49 -4.21
N THR A 27 1.19 15.44 -5.01
CA THR A 27 2.07 15.33 -6.18
C THR A 27 1.36 15.62 -7.48
N MET A 28 0.01 15.69 -7.45
CA MET A 28 -0.80 16.00 -8.64
C MET A 28 -0.86 17.50 -8.90
N ASN A 29 -0.49 17.91 -10.13
CA ASN A 29 -0.50 19.30 -10.56
C ASN A 29 -1.10 19.44 -11.96
N ALA A 30 -1.76 20.56 -12.21
CA ALA A 30 -2.12 21.00 -13.55
C ALA A 30 -0.86 21.24 -14.42
N PRO A 31 -0.99 21.29 -15.75
CA PRO A 31 0.14 21.60 -16.64
C PRO A 31 0.87 22.90 -16.32
N ASP A 32 0.20 23.88 -15.72
CA ASP A 32 0.76 25.16 -15.28
C ASP A 32 1.41 25.11 -13.88
N GLY A 33 1.42 23.94 -13.24
CA GLY A 33 2.06 23.69 -11.94
C GLY A 33 1.18 23.99 -10.72
N ARG A 34 -0.10 24.37 -10.89
CA ARG A 34 -1.04 24.50 -9.77
C ARG A 34 -1.43 23.13 -9.20
N PRO A 35 -1.55 22.97 -7.87
CA PRO A 35 -1.95 21.69 -7.27
C PRO A 35 -3.38 21.32 -7.66
N THR A 36 -3.63 20.01 -7.92
CA THR A 36 -4.94 19.47 -8.33
C THR A 36 -5.37 18.23 -7.55
N ASN A 37 -4.61 17.82 -6.52
CA ASN A 37 -4.89 16.62 -5.74
C ASN A 37 -6.25 16.64 -5.04
N ALA A 38 -6.65 17.78 -4.46
CA ALA A 38 -7.96 17.92 -3.82
C ALA A 38 -9.10 17.84 -4.85
N ILE A 39 -8.90 18.43 -6.03
CA ILE A 39 -9.89 18.38 -7.14
C ILE A 39 -10.03 16.93 -7.62
N PHE A 40 -8.94 16.23 -7.85
CA PHE A 40 -8.95 14.84 -8.27
C PHE A 40 -9.69 13.93 -7.27
N GLY A 41 -9.38 14.06 -5.98
CA GLY A 41 -10.06 13.31 -4.94
C GLY A 41 -11.55 13.68 -4.80
N PHE A 42 -11.87 14.97 -4.94
CA PHE A 42 -13.26 15.44 -4.97
C PHE A 42 -14.04 14.79 -6.12
N LEU A 43 -13.51 14.82 -7.35
CA LEU A 43 -14.15 14.23 -8.52
C LEU A 43 -14.34 12.71 -8.39
N ASN A 44 -13.39 12.01 -7.79
CA ASN A 44 -13.55 10.58 -7.50
C ASN A 44 -14.72 10.31 -6.55
N MET A 45 -14.85 11.09 -5.47
CA MET A 45 -15.97 10.95 -4.55
C MET A 45 -17.30 11.36 -5.21
N PHE A 46 -17.26 12.42 -6.03
CA PHE A 46 -18.40 12.89 -6.80
C PHE A 46 -18.92 11.83 -7.77
N LEU A 47 -18.04 11.25 -8.60
CA LEU A 47 -18.44 10.21 -9.55
C LEU A 47 -18.96 8.95 -8.86
N LYS A 48 -18.32 8.52 -7.76
CA LYS A 48 -18.80 7.38 -6.95
C LYS A 48 -20.20 7.62 -6.39
N MET A 49 -20.48 8.84 -5.93
CA MET A 49 -21.81 9.20 -5.45
C MET A 49 -22.85 9.17 -6.60
N ILE A 50 -22.46 9.66 -7.79
CA ILE A 50 -23.32 9.57 -8.98
C ILE A 50 -23.59 8.11 -9.34
N ASP A 51 -22.54 7.28 -9.40
CA ASP A 51 -22.64 5.86 -9.75
C ASP A 51 -23.52 5.08 -8.74
N ALA A 52 -23.40 5.40 -7.44
CA ALA A 52 -24.13 4.69 -6.38
C ALA A 52 -25.62 5.10 -6.27
N PHE A 53 -25.94 6.36 -6.49
CA PHE A 53 -27.28 6.89 -6.18
C PHE A 53 -28.05 7.39 -7.40
N ASN A 54 -27.39 7.60 -8.53
CA ASN A 54 -27.96 8.12 -9.78
C ASN A 54 -28.98 9.26 -9.53
N PRO A 55 -28.61 10.39 -8.88
CA PRO A 55 -29.52 11.45 -8.51
C PRO A 55 -30.02 12.19 -9.75
N ASP A 56 -31.30 12.62 -9.73
CA ASP A 56 -31.92 13.42 -10.79
C ASP A 56 -31.35 14.85 -10.86
N GLY A 57 -30.76 15.34 -9.76
CA GLY A 57 -30.11 16.65 -9.69
C GLY A 57 -28.98 16.67 -8.66
N VAL A 58 -27.97 17.48 -8.91
CA VAL A 58 -26.80 17.64 -8.04
C VAL A 58 -26.52 19.12 -7.80
N VAL A 59 -26.18 19.45 -6.55
CA VAL A 59 -25.87 20.81 -6.12
C VAL A 59 -24.66 20.75 -5.16
N VAL A 60 -23.79 21.73 -5.21
CA VAL A 60 -22.65 21.81 -4.28
C VAL A 60 -22.71 23.08 -3.46
N ALA A 61 -22.65 22.95 -2.14
CA ALA A 61 -22.62 24.07 -1.21
C ALA A 61 -21.17 24.38 -0.76
N PHE A 62 -20.84 25.67 -0.66
CA PHE A 62 -19.56 26.13 -0.13
C PHE A 62 -19.75 27.23 0.92
N ASP A 63 -18.85 27.26 1.90
CA ASP A 63 -18.72 28.37 2.84
C ASP A 63 -18.40 29.67 2.11
N LYS A 64 -18.97 30.77 2.59
CA LYS A 64 -18.61 32.10 2.12
C LYS A 64 -18.48 33.07 3.28
N GLY A 65 -17.25 33.45 3.55
CA GLY A 65 -16.93 34.35 4.66
C GLY A 65 -16.96 33.64 6.02
N LYS A 66 -17.03 34.44 7.10
CA LYS A 66 -17.09 33.94 8.48
C LYS A 66 -18.56 33.74 8.90
N PRO A 67 -18.89 32.71 9.67
CA PRO A 67 -20.26 32.45 10.12
C PRO A 67 -20.73 33.47 11.15
N ARG A 68 -21.38 34.53 10.68
CA ARG A 68 -21.75 35.69 11.50
C ARG A 68 -22.56 35.32 12.73
N VAL A 69 -23.63 34.57 12.52
CA VAL A 69 -24.59 34.26 13.61
C VAL A 69 -23.94 33.41 14.70
N ARG A 70 -23.15 32.38 14.32
CA ARG A 70 -22.44 31.55 15.32
C ARG A 70 -21.35 32.35 16.06
N MET A 71 -20.62 33.23 15.35
CA MET A 71 -19.61 34.10 15.99
C MET A 71 -20.22 35.19 16.89
N GLU A 72 -21.43 35.64 16.60
CA GLU A 72 -22.16 36.57 17.51
C GLU A 72 -22.59 35.83 18.79
N MET A 73 -23.02 34.56 18.68
CA MET A 73 -23.40 33.75 19.84
C MET A 73 -22.17 33.23 20.63
N LEU A 74 -21.11 32.84 19.93
CA LEU A 74 -19.88 32.27 20.50
C LEU A 74 -18.67 32.85 19.77
N PRO A 75 -18.08 33.99 20.27
CA PRO A 75 -16.98 34.66 19.60
C PRO A 75 -15.73 33.80 19.36
N GLN A 76 -15.60 32.72 20.13
CA GLN A 76 -14.49 31.79 20.03
C GLN A 76 -14.82 30.58 19.12
N TYR A 77 -15.96 30.58 18.43
CA TYR A 77 -16.34 29.50 17.49
C TYR A 77 -15.28 29.32 16.43
N LYS A 78 -14.81 28.05 16.27
CA LYS A 78 -13.75 27.64 15.32
C LYS A 78 -12.42 28.41 15.47
N ALA A 79 -12.19 29.18 16.55
CA ALA A 79 -10.99 30.00 16.72
C ALA A 79 -9.68 29.19 16.82
N GLN A 80 -9.76 27.92 17.16
CA GLN A 80 -8.60 27.03 17.28
C GLN A 80 -8.22 26.33 15.96
N ARG A 81 -9.04 26.45 14.91
CA ARG A 81 -8.73 25.85 13.60
C ARG A 81 -7.52 26.56 12.98
N PRO A 82 -6.48 25.80 12.55
CA PRO A 82 -5.37 26.39 11.83
C PRO A 82 -5.86 27.00 10.50
N PRO A 83 -5.14 28.00 9.97
CA PRO A 83 -5.43 28.55 8.64
C PRO A 83 -5.46 27.42 7.59
N MET A 84 -6.33 27.57 6.59
CA MET A 84 -6.40 26.65 5.47
C MET A 84 -5.03 26.60 4.76
N ASP A 85 -4.61 25.39 4.37
CA ASP A 85 -3.38 25.22 3.60
C ASP A 85 -3.45 26.04 2.30
N PRO A 86 -2.41 26.82 1.95
CA PRO A 86 -2.40 27.63 0.73
C PRO A 86 -2.64 26.82 -0.56
N ASP A 87 -2.13 25.59 -0.62
CA ASP A 87 -2.29 24.71 -1.79
C ASP A 87 -3.73 24.18 -1.90
N LEU A 88 -4.41 23.94 -0.78
CA LEU A 88 -5.85 23.65 -0.79
C LEU A 88 -6.67 24.91 -1.17
N HIS A 89 -6.34 26.06 -0.59
CA HIS A 89 -7.04 27.30 -0.89
C HIS A 89 -6.99 27.65 -2.38
N ALA A 90 -5.86 27.41 -3.05
CA ALA A 90 -5.69 27.66 -4.48
C ALA A 90 -6.58 26.76 -5.35
N GLN A 91 -7.05 25.61 -4.86
CA GLN A 91 -7.89 24.69 -5.61
C GLN A 91 -9.38 25.01 -5.56
N PHE A 92 -9.85 25.82 -4.61
CA PHE A 92 -11.28 26.19 -4.52
C PHE A 92 -11.81 26.98 -5.73
N PRO A 93 -11.13 27.97 -6.29
CA PRO A 93 -11.56 28.60 -7.53
C PRO A 93 -11.63 27.61 -8.69
N MET A 94 -10.63 26.73 -8.79
CA MET A 94 -10.51 25.77 -9.90
C MET A 94 -11.63 24.73 -9.88
N ILE A 95 -11.97 24.17 -8.70
CA ILE A 95 -13.12 23.23 -8.59
C ILE A 95 -14.43 23.92 -8.92
N LYS A 96 -14.61 25.19 -8.54
CA LYS A 96 -15.83 25.94 -8.87
C LYS A 96 -15.96 26.21 -10.37
N GLU A 97 -14.87 26.50 -11.07
CA GLU A 97 -14.83 26.60 -12.52
C GLU A 97 -15.22 25.28 -13.20
N LEU A 98 -14.70 24.16 -12.68
CA LEU A 98 -15.05 22.84 -13.20
C LEU A 98 -16.51 22.45 -12.93
N LEU A 99 -17.04 22.75 -11.73
CA LEU A 99 -18.45 22.52 -11.42
C LEU A 99 -19.38 23.37 -12.31
N ALA A 100 -18.98 24.59 -12.66
CA ALA A 100 -19.69 25.41 -13.63
C ALA A 100 -19.68 24.78 -15.04
N ALA A 101 -18.55 24.23 -15.50
CA ALA A 101 -18.47 23.48 -16.75
C ALA A 101 -19.31 22.19 -16.73
N LEU A 102 -19.48 21.58 -15.57
CA LEU A 102 -20.39 20.43 -15.33
C LEU A 102 -21.86 20.85 -15.20
N ASN A 103 -22.18 22.13 -15.33
CA ASN A 103 -23.50 22.71 -15.11
C ASN A 103 -24.12 22.34 -13.73
N VAL A 104 -23.23 22.19 -12.71
CA VAL A 104 -23.65 21.88 -11.33
C VAL A 104 -23.81 23.19 -10.58
N PRO A 105 -25.02 23.50 -10.07
CA PRO A 105 -25.27 24.71 -9.29
C PRO A 105 -24.40 24.78 -8.04
N ILE A 106 -23.80 25.94 -7.82
CA ILE A 106 -22.99 26.24 -6.63
C ILE A 106 -23.76 27.18 -5.73
N LEU A 107 -24.06 26.72 -4.51
CA LEU A 107 -24.75 27.52 -3.51
C LEU A 107 -23.77 28.05 -2.47
N GLN A 108 -23.82 29.36 -2.22
CA GLN A 108 -23.02 30.03 -1.21
C GLN A 108 -23.67 31.34 -0.80
N SER A 109 -23.59 31.70 0.49
CA SER A 109 -24.16 32.97 1.00
C SER A 109 -23.20 33.60 2.01
N GLU A 110 -23.00 34.92 1.90
CA GLU A 110 -22.06 35.66 2.76
C GLU A 110 -22.46 35.59 4.25
N GLY A 111 -21.56 35.06 5.07
CA GLY A 111 -21.77 34.92 6.51
C GLY A 111 -22.54 33.64 6.92
N TRP A 112 -22.76 32.72 5.99
CA TRP A 112 -23.38 31.43 6.21
C TRP A 112 -22.38 30.31 5.95
N GLU A 113 -22.53 29.20 6.69
CA GLU A 113 -21.74 27.98 6.47
C GLU A 113 -22.40 27.04 5.44
N GLY A 114 -21.62 26.19 4.82
CA GLY A 114 -22.09 25.13 3.93
C GLY A 114 -23.16 24.26 4.60
N ASP A 115 -22.95 23.93 5.89
CA ASP A 115 -23.90 23.13 6.68
C ASP A 115 -25.31 23.74 6.74
N ASP A 116 -25.41 25.06 6.92
CA ASP A 116 -26.70 25.77 6.95
C ASP A 116 -27.37 25.79 5.55
N ILE A 117 -26.54 25.83 4.49
CA ILE A 117 -27.02 25.73 3.12
C ILE A 117 -27.54 24.31 2.84
N LEU A 118 -26.81 23.27 3.27
CA LEU A 118 -27.30 21.88 3.17
C LEU A 118 -28.63 21.70 3.94
N GLY A 119 -28.70 22.24 5.17
CA GLY A 119 -29.91 22.20 5.98
C GLY A 119 -31.09 22.93 5.32
N THR A 120 -30.84 24.07 4.69
CA THR A 120 -31.85 24.81 3.92
C THR A 120 -32.33 24.03 2.69
N MET A 121 -31.40 23.44 1.95
CA MET A 121 -31.71 22.60 0.79
C MET A 121 -32.50 21.35 1.16
N ALA A 122 -32.12 20.68 2.27
CA ALA A 122 -32.87 19.55 2.80
C ALA A 122 -34.33 19.90 3.01
N ARG A 123 -34.62 21.01 3.72
CA ARG A 123 -35.97 21.48 3.98
C ARG A 123 -36.74 21.87 2.68
N LEU A 124 -36.06 22.64 1.82
CA LEU A 124 -36.69 23.08 0.57
C LEU A 124 -36.98 21.93 -0.40
N GLY A 125 -36.06 20.96 -0.52
CA GLY A 125 -36.25 19.78 -1.36
C GLY A 125 -37.34 18.86 -0.84
N GLU A 126 -37.43 18.63 0.47
CA GLU A 126 -38.51 17.86 1.09
C GLU A 126 -39.88 18.54 0.86
N GLN A 127 -39.93 19.88 0.99
CA GLN A 127 -41.13 20.67 0.68
C GLN A 127 -41.49 20.61 -0.81
N ALA A 128 -40.52 20.50 -1.70
CA ALA A 128 -40.73 20.31 -3.14
C ALA A 128 -41.11 18.87 -3.51
N GLY A 129 -41.18 17.96 -2.55
CA GLY A 129 -41.55 16.56 -2.79
C GLY A 129 -40.38 15.71 -3.32
N CYS A 130 -39.14 16.11 -3.07
CA CYS A 130 -37.92 15.38 -3.46
C CYS A 130 -37.40 14.52 -2.30
N ASP A 131 -36.62 13.47 -2.63
CA ASP A 131 -35.79 12.75 -1.71
C ASP A 131 -34.38 13.38 -1.74
N MET A 132 -33.80 13.66 -0.57
CA MET A 132 -32.57 14.44 -0.46
C MET A 132 -31.43 13.59 0.08
N LEU A 133 -30.26 13.67 -0.58
CA LEU A 133 -29.02 13.03 -0.19
C LEU A 133 -28.00 14.12 0.20
N LEU A 134 -27.74 14.28 1.48
CA LEU A 134 -26.74 15.23 1.98
C LEU A 134 -25.38 14.55 2.06
N VAL A 135 -24.47 14.90 1.15
CA VAL A 135 -23.15 14.25 1.03
C VAL A 135 -22.11 15.06 1.81
N THR A 136 -21.75 14.57 2.98
CA THR A 136 -20.77 15.25 3.88
C THR A 136 -20.06 14.28 4.81
N GLY A 137 -18.92 14.68 5.34
CA GLY A 137 -18.20 13.98 6.41
C GLY A 137 -18.59 14.41 7.82
N ASP A 138 -19.45 15.45 7.96
CA ASP A 138 -19.79 16.03 9.25
C ASP A 138 -20.97 15.28 9.89
N ARG A 139 -20.80 14.90 11.16
CA ARG A 139 -21.82 14.17 11.93
C ARG A 139 -22.92 15.08 12.47
N ASP A 140 -22.67 16.38 12.52
CA ASP A 140 -23.66 17.35 12.97
C ASP A 140 -24.87 17.38 12.03
N MET A 141 -24.64 17.00 10.76
CA MET A 141 -25.68 16.86 9.74
C MET A 141 -26.71 15.76 10.02
N TYR A 142 -26.41 14.82 10.94
CA TYR A 142 -27.35 13.75 11.30
C TYR A 142 -28.64 14.27 11.96
N GLN A 143 -28.64 15.49 12.46
CA GLN A 143 -29.84 16.17 12.95
C GLN A 143 -30.88 16.44 11.86
N LEU A 144 -30.49 16.43 10.58
CA LEU A 144 -31.34 16.72 9.43
C LEU A 144 -32.01 15.49 8.81
N VAL A 145 -31.65 14.30 9.29
CA VAL A 145 -32.12 13.03 8.74
C VAL A 145 -33.64 12.87 9.00
N THR A 146 -34.41 12.57 7.94
CA THR A 146 -35.86 12.26 7.98
C THR A 146 -36.12 11.03 7.11
N GLU A 147 -37.39 10.67 6.90
CA GLU A 147 -37.79 9.64 5.93
C GLU A 147 -37.42 9.99 4.48
N HIS A 148 -37.23 11.28 4.18
CA HIS A 148 -36.95 11.81 2.84
C HIS A 148 -35.59 12.52 2.73
N VAL A 149 -34.85 12.63 3.84
CA VAL A 149 -33.51 13.25 3.89
C VAL A 149 -32.55 12.27 4.50
N ASN A 150 -31.61 11.77 3.71
CA ASN A 150 -30.56 10.90 4.17
C ASN A 150 -29.20 11.59 4.12
N VAL A 151 -28.30 11.26 5.06
CA VAL A 151 -26.91 11.75 5.03
C VAL A 151 -26.01 10.65 4.51
N VAL A 152 -25.32 10.94 3.41
CA VAL A 152 -24.29 10.07 2.82
C VAL A 152 -22.95 10.44 3.45
N SER A 153 -22.57 9.64 4.45
CA SER A 153 -21.37 9.87 5.25
C SER A 153 -20.20 9.06 4.71
N THR A 154 -19.10 9.72 4.43
CA THR A 154 -17.85 9.08 4.00
C THR A 154 -17.01 8.69 5.23
N ARG A 155 -16.72 7.38 5.48
CA ARG A 155 -16.07 6.89 6.72
C ARG A 155 -14.54 6.82 6.66
N LYS A 156 -13.96 6.02 5.78
CA LYS A 156 -12.49 5.87 5.63
C LYS A 156 -12.08 5.97 4.16
N GLY A 157 -11.06 6.78 3.87
CA GLY A 157 -10.56 6.96 2.51
C GLY A 157 -11.59 7.59 1.56
N LEU A 158 -11.50 7.29 0.28
CA LEU A 158 -12.39 7.79 -0.78
C LEU A 158 -13.54 6.82 -1.14
N SER A 159 -13.55 5.62 -0.54
CA SER A 159 -14.39 4.50 -1.00
C SER A 159 -15.42 3.97 0.02
N ASP A 160 -15.27 4.29 1.30
CA ASP A 160 -16.19 3.77 2.35
C ASP A 160 -17.31 4.78 2.61
N VAL A 161 -18.52 4.49 2.10
CA VAL A 161 -19.71 5.34 2.19
C VAL A 161 -20.78 4.65 3.02
N ALA A 162 -21.37 5.35 3.99
CA ALA A 162 -22.51 4.88 4.78
C ALA A 162 -23.71 5.82 4.62
N ILE A 163 -24.87 5.26 4.41
CA ILE A 163 -26.14 6.00 4.40
C ILE A 163 -26.64 6.05 5.83
N MET A 164 -26.91 7.27 6.31
CA MET A 164 -27.50 7.52 7.62
C MET A 164 -28.99 7.77 7.47
N THR A 165 -29.79 6.81 7.93
CA THR A 165 -31.24 6.86 8.04
C THR A 165 -31.63 7.18 9.48
N PRO A 166 -32.91 7.48 9.79
CA PRO A 166 -33.35 7.67 11.17
C PRO A 166 -32.97 6.52 12.09
N GLU A 167 -33.09 5.27 11.63
CA GLU A 167 -32.71 4.07 12.40
C GLU A 167 -31.21 4.01 12.62
N SER A 168 -30.39 4.31 11.58
CA SER A 168 -28.92 4.29 11.71
C SER A 168 -28.43 5.36 12.70
N VAL A 169 -29.09 6.51 12.78
CA VAL A 169 -28.76 7.57 13.74
C VAL A 169 -29.13 7.15 15.15
N ASP A 170 -30.31 6.56 15.34
CA ASP A 170 -30.75 6.02 16.63
C ASP A 170 -29.77 4.95 17.16
N ASP A 171 -29.41 3.98 16.31
CA ASP A 171 -28.43 2.95 16.63
C ASP A 171 -27.06 3.54 17.01
N LEU A 172 -26.57 4.51 16.23
CA LEU A 172 -25.26 5.13 16.43
C LEU A 172 -25.16 5.87 17.77
N TYR A 173 -26.25 6.54 18.17
CA TYR A 173 -26.28 7.35 19.39
C TYR A 173 -27.04 6.67 20.55
N HIS A 174 -27.41 5.39 20.39
CA HIS A 174 -28.02 4.55 21.44
C HIS A 174 -29.32 5.11 21.99
N GLY A 175 -30.31 5.33 21.14
CA GLY A 175 -31.64 5.79 21.48
C GLY A 175 -31.87 7.30 21.31
N ILE A 176 -31.03 7.97 20.48
CA ILE A 176 -31.20 9.38 20.14
C ILE A 176 -31.68 9.51 18.71
N THR A 177 -32.88 10.04 18.51
CA THR A 177 -33.41 10.34 17.20
C THR A 177 -32.68 11.55 16.56
N PRO A 178 -32.71 11.70 15.22
CA PRO A 178 -32.09 12.85 14.55
C PRO A 178 -32.43 14.22 15.17
N ALA A 179 -33.67 14.44 15.54
CA ALA A 179 -34.12 15.71 16.14
C ALA A 179 -33.44 16.03 17.51
N LEU A 180 -32.93 15.03 18.22
CA LEU A 180 -32.25 15.17 19.49
C LEU A 180 -30.71 15.28 19.40
N VAL A 181 -30.15 15.21 18.17
CA VAL A 181 -28.72 15.38 17.95
C VAL A 181 -28.21 16.73 18.43
N PRO A 182 -28.90 17.90 18.25
CA PRO A 182 -28.50 19.15 18.82
C PRO A 182 -28.45 19.12 20.37
N ASP A 183 -29.40 18.42 21.02
CA ASP A 183 -29.43 18.26 22.47
C ASP A 183 -28.24 17.45 22.99
N PHE A 184 -27.85 16.40 22.22
CA PHE A 184 -26.65 15.61 22.50
C PHE A 184 -25.39 16.48 22.46
N TYR A 185 -25.25 17.36 21.44
CA TYR A 185 -24.14 18.30 21.37
C TYR A 185 -24.22 19.40 22.44
N GLY A 186 -25.40 19.77 22.85
CA GLY A 186 -25.62 20.64 24.00
C GLY A 186 -24.94 20.15 25.27
N LEU A 187 -25.07 18.86 25.55
CA LEU A 187 -24.42 18.22 26.72
C LEU A 187 -22.94 17.90 26.46
N LYS A 188 -22.60 17.30 25.32
CA LYS A 188 -21.24 16.82 25.00
C LYS A 188 -20.29 17.95 24.62
N GLY A 189 -20.81 19.02 23.98
CA GLY A 189 -20.02 20.03 23.30
C GLY A 189 -19.33 19.50 22.03
N ASP A 190 -18.54 20.35 21.38
CA ASP A 190 -17.63 19.96 20.32
C ASP A 190 -16.28 20.68 20.40
N THR A 191 -15.22 19.93 20.66
CA THR A 191 -13.88 20.49 20.79
C THR A 191 -13.28 20.94 19.46
N SER A 192 -13.75 20.38 18.33
CA SER A 192 -13.27 20.76 16.98
C SER A 192 -13.78 22.16 16.59
N ASP A 193 -14.96 22.51 17.05
CA ASP A 193 -15.62 23.78 16.78
C ASP A 193 -15.59 24.76 17.96
N ASN A 194 -14.92 24.35 19.04
CA ASN A 194 -14.80 25.10 20.28
C ASN A 194 -16.16 25.34 20.96
N ILE A 195 -17.08 24.38 20.87
CA ILE A 195 -18.38 24.39 21.54
C ILE A 195 -18.22 23.77 22.94
N PRO A 196 -18.54 24.48 24.04
CA PRO A 196 -18.09 24.10 25.38
C PRO A 196 -18.76 22.80 25.92
N GLY A 197 -20.05 22.62 25.75
CA GLY A 197 -20.79 21.55 26.39
C GLY A 197 -20.73 21.59 27.93
N VAL A 198 -21.04 20.48 28.59
CA VAL A 198 -20.95 20.34 30.04
C VAL A 198 -19.70 19.57 30.42
N PRO A 199 -18.77 20.14 31.21
CA PRO A 199 -17.52 19.48 31.60
C PRO A 199 -17.76 18.14 32.28
N GLY A 200 -17.09 17.08 31.75
CA GLY A 200 -17.17 15.70 32.25
C GLY A 200 -18.37 14.89 31.75
N ILE A 201 -19.19 15.47 30.85
CA ILE A 201 -20.23 14.74 30.08
C ILE A 201 -19.68 14.47 28.70
N GLY A 202 -19.20 13.27 28.47
CA GLY A 202 -18.78 12.77 27.15
C GLY A 202 -19.90 12.03 26.41
N PRO A 203 -19.62 11.54 25.18
CA PRO A 203 -20.67 10.97 24.30
C PRO A 203 -21.60 9.96 24.96
N LYS A 204 -21.04 8.95 25.65
CA LYS A 204 -21.84 7.88 26.31
C LYS A 204 -22.78 8.43 27.39
N LYS A 205 -22.31 9.43 28.15
CA LYS A 205 -23.11 10.03 29.22
C LYS A 205 -24.19 10.98 28.66
N ALA A 206 -23.88 11.71 27.61
CA ALA A 206 -24.84 12.56 26.92
C ALA A 206 -25.97 11.71 26.32
N SER A 207 -25.65 10.62 25.59
CA SER A 207 -26.65 9.69 25.07
C SER A 207 -27.52 9.11 26.20
N ALA A 208 -26.92 8.64 27.29
CA ALA A 208 -27.65 8.04 28.41
C ALA A 208 -28.61 9.04 29.08
N LEU A 209 -28.20 10.29 29.26
CA LEU A 209 -29.05 11.31 29.87
C LEU A 209 -30.24 11.67 28.97
N ILE A 210 -30.03 11.85 27.68
CA ILE A 210 -31.11 12.15 26.74
C ILE A 210 -32.04 10.96 26.56
N ALA A 211 -31.52 9.75 26.45
CA ALA A 211 -32.34 8.52 26.40
C ALA A 211 -33.19 8.32 27.67
N GLN A 212 -32.69 8.75 28.85
CA GLN A 212 -33.39 8.64 30.14
C GLN A 212 -34.48 9.70 30.29
N TYR A 213 -34.21 10.96 29.92
CA TYR A 213 -35.09 12.09 30.19
C TYR A 213 -35.82 12.63 28.96
N GLY A 214 -35.40 12.26 27.74
CA GLY A 214 -36.06 12.56 26.49
C GLY A 214 -35.50 13.77 25.72
N SER A 215 -35.01 14.83 26.39
CA SER A 215 -34.43 16.02 25.77
C SER A 215 -33.47 16.75 26.69
N LEU A 216 -32.69 17.71 26.17
CA LEU A 216 -31.82 18.55 26.97
C LEU A 216 -32.62 19.37 27.98
N ASP A 217 -33.80 19.87 27.61
CA ASP A 217 -34.66 20.66 28.49
C ASP A 217 -35.13 19.79 29.68
N GLU A 218 -35.52 18.53 29.45
CA GLU A 218 -35.87 17.60 30.51
C GLU A 218 -34.68 17.17 31.34
N VAL A 219 -33.50 16.96 30.72
CA VAL A 219 -32.24 16.71 31.49
C VAL A 219 -31.94 17.87 32.44
N ILE A 220 -32.15 19.13 32.00
CA ILE A 220 -31.96 20.30 32.82
C ILE A 220 -33.04 20.40 33.93
N ALA A 221 -34.31 20.13 33.61
CA ALA A 221 -35.38 20.11 34.58
C ALA A 221 -35.16 19.08 35.70
N HIS A 222 -34.53 17.95 35.41
CA HIS A 222 -34.21 16.88 36.34
C HIS A 222 -32.74 16.90 36.83
N ALA A 223 -32.03 18.02 36.64
CA ALA A 223 -30.60 18.14 36.99
C ALA A 223 -30.28 17.83 38.47
N ASP A 224 -31.24 18.00 39.36
CA ASP A 224 -31.09 17.67 40.78
C ASP A 224 -31.14 16.17 41.06
N GLU A 225 -31.70 15.35 40.17
CA GLU A 225 -31.75 13.90 40.25
C GLU A 225 -30.42 13.29 39.82
N VAL A 226 -29.62 13.99 39.02
CA VAL A 226 -28.31 13.51 38.52
C VAL A 226 -27.28 13.57 39.67
N LYS A 227 -26.84 12.43 40.14
CA LYS A 227 -25.97 12.31 41.32
C LYS A 227 -24.49 12.56 41.01
N GLY A 228 -23.74 12.95 42.02
CA GLY A 228 -22.28 13.07 42.00
C GLY A 228 -21.76 14.20 41.17
N LYS A 229 -20.48 14.15 40.81
CA LYS A 229 -19.79 15.22 40.06
C LYS A 229 -20.42 15.59 38.72
N MET A 230 -21.08 14.66 38.08
CA MET A 230 -21.78 14.89 36.83
C MET A 230 -22.98 15.84 37.01
N GLY A 231 -23.81 15.62 38.07
CA GLY A 231 -24.94 16.48 38.38
C GLY A 231 -24.50 17.89 38.87
N GLU A 232 -23.39 17.95 39.64
CA GLU A 232 -22.80 19.25 40.04
C GLU A 232 -22.37 20.04 38.78
N ASN A 233 -21.65 19.38 37.85
CA ASN A 233 -21.21 20.05 36.62
C ASN A 233 -22.40 20.43 35.74
N LEU A 234 -23.41 19.59 35.62
CA LEU A 234 -24.63 19.89 34.83
C LEU A 234 -25.30 21.18 35.35
N ARG A 235 -25.57 21.24 36.67
CA ARG A 235 -26.19 22.44 37.29
C ARG A 235 -25.35 23.72 37.17
N ALA A 236 -24.02 23.59 37.22
CA ALA A 236 -23.09 24.69 37.09
C ALA A 236 -22.93 25.22 35.64
N HIS A 237 -23.26 24.43 34.64
CA HIS A 237 -23.04 24.72 33.22
C HIS A 237 -24.31 24.60 32.34
N ILE A 238 -25.48 24.93 32.92
CA ILE A 238 -26.75 24.91 32.18
C ILE A 238 -26.73 25.91 31.02
N ASP A 239 -26.23 27.10 31.25
CA ASP A 239 -26.13 28.13 30.20
C ASP A 239 -25.18 27.71 29.08
N ASP A 240 -24.07 27.04 29.41
CA ASP A 240 -23.14 26.49 28.43
C ASP A 240 -23.79 25.37 27.60
N ALA A 241 -24.61 24.51 28.22
CA ALA A 241 -25.34 23.47 27.52
C ALA A 241 -26.38 24.05 26.54
N LEU A 242 -27.16 25.04 26.98
CA LEU A 242 -28.15 25.70 26.14
C LEU A 242 -27.48 26.48 24.98
N LEU A 243 -26.39 27.19 25.25
CA LEU A 243 -25.58 27.84 24.24
C LEU A 243 -25.01 26.86 23.25
N SER A 244 -24.48 25.76 23.73
CA SER A 244 -23.89 24.70 22.89
C SER A 244 -24.92 24.06 21.96
N ARG A 245 -26.12 23.75 22.47
CA ARG A 245 -27.25 23.29 21.63
C ARG A 245 -27.56 24.31 20.54
N LYS A 246 -27.69 25.59 20.90
CA LYS A 246 -28.05 26.65 19.96
C LYS A 246 -26.99 26.83 18.87
N VAL A 247 -25.71 26.75 19.20
CA VAL A 247 -24.59 26.87 18.24
C VAL A 247 -24.48 25.63 17.35
N ALA A 248 -24.72 24.42 17.90
CA ALA A 248 -24.70 23.16 17.16
C ALA A 248 -25.92 22.92 16.27
N THR A 249 -27.02 23.67 16.48
CA THR A 249 -28.21 23.56 15.64
C THR A 249 -27.96 24.15 14.27
N ILE A 250 -28.14 23.32 13.23
CA ILE A 250 -28.03 23.72 11.83
C ILE A 250 -29.25 24.56 11.46
N ARG A 251 -29.01 25.71 10.86
CA ARG A 251 -30.05 26.58 10.36
C ARG A 251 -30.57 26.11 9.01
N THR A 252 -31.86 26.28 8.80
CA THR A 252 -32.55 25.85 7.57
C THR A 252 -33.19 27.02 6.82
N ASP A 253 -32.74 28.26 7.11
CA ASP A 253 -33.27 29.53 6.58
C ASP A 253 -32.22 30.38 5.86
N ALA A 254 -31.14 29.76 5.34
CA ALA A 254 -30.14 30.46 4.55
C ALA A 254 -30.79 31.07 3.29
N PRO A 255 -30.37 32.29 2.88
CA PRO A 255 -31.00 33.02 1.75
C PRO A 255 -30.43 32.46 0.42
N VAL A 256 -30.74 31.19 0.13
CA VAL A 256 -30.44 30.47 -1.09
C VAL A 256 -31.68 29.87 -1.69
N GLU A 257 -31.76 29.84 -3.01
CA GLU A 257 -32.86 29.31 -3.76
C GLU A 257 -32.38 28.33 -4.82
N LEU A 258 -33.16 27.30 -5.12
CA LEU A 258 -32.94 26.33 -6.20
C LEU A 258 -34.25 26.01 -6.87
N ASP A 259 -34.23 26.05 -8.19
CA ASP A 259 -35.33 25.52 -8.97
C ASP A 259 -35.18 24.01 -9.13
N PHE A 260 -35.85 23.22 -8.30
CA PHE A 260 -35.78 21.76 -8.32
C PHE A 260 -36.38 21.15 -9.60
N GLU A 261 -37.26 21.83 -10.31
CA GLU A 261 -37.82 21.34 -11.59
C GLU A 261 -36.84 21.55 -12.73
N ALA A 262 -36.20 22.71 -12.80
CA ALA A 262 -35.26 23.06 -13.85
C ALA A 262 -33.85 22.45 -13.63
N THR A 263 -33.49 22.08 -12.40
CA THR A 263 -32.18 21.49 -12.10
C THR A 263 -32.18 20.00 -12.43
N SER A 264 -31.26 19.58 -13.28
CA SER A 264 -31.03 18.18 -13.64
C SER A 264 -29.55 17.87 -13.75
N PHE A 265 -29.16 16.61 -13.50
CA PHE A 265 -27.83 16.12 -13.70
C PHE A 265 -27.90 14.70 -14.30
N PRO A 266 -27.04 14.37 -15.33
CA PRO A 266 -26.10 15.24 -16.00
C PRO A 266 -26.76 16.21 -17.00
N ALA A 267 -26.24 17.45 -17.07
CA ALA A 267 -26.73 18.49 -17.98
C ALA A 267 -25.61 19.42 -18.46
N PHE A 268 -24.48 18.86 -18.91
CA PHE A 268 -23.30 19.62 -19.32
C PHE A 268 -22.87 19.33 -20.76
N SER A 269 -21.99 20.20 -21.32
CA SER A 269 -21.40 20.05 -22.65
C SER A 269 -20.14 19.19 -22.58
N ALA A 270 -20.01 18.21 -23.47
CA ALA A 270 -18.83 17.36 -23.62
C ALA A 270 -17.55 18.17 -23.85
N ASP A 271 -17.62 19.19 -24.72
CA ASP A 271 -16.45 20.02 -25.08
C ASP A 271 -16.00 20.89 -23.90
N GLU A 272 -16.95 21.49 -23.16
CA GLU A 272 -16.62 22.35 -22.02
C GLU A 272 -15.97 21.56 -20.88
N VAL A 273 -16.50 20.38 -20.56
CA VAL A 273 -15.94 19.49 -19.52
C VAL A 273 -14.57 18.95 -19.93
N SER A 274 -14.43 18.54 -21.20
CA SER A 274 -13.14 18.06 -21.73
C SER A 274 -12.06 19.15 -21.67
N ALA A 275 -12.41 20.38 -22.04
CA ALA A 275 -11.50 21.52 -21.97
C ALA A 275 -11.11 21.87 -20.51
N ALA A 276 -12.09 21.85 -19.59
CA ALA A 276 -11.85 22.13 -18.18
C ALA A 276 -10.96 21.06 -17.54
N LEU A 277 -11.23 19.77 -17.75
CA LEU A 277 -10.39 18.67 -17.25
C LEU A 277 -8.98 18.68 -17.86
N GLY A 278 -8.86 19.01 -19.16
CA GLY A 278 -7.58 19.18 -19.84
C GLY A 278 -6.73 20.30 -19.23
N THR A 279 -7.35 21.44 -18.90
CA THR A 279 -6.68 22.57 -18.23
C THR A 279 -6.15 22.17 -16.84
N LEU A 280 -6.83 21.26 -16.15
CA LEU A 280 -6.46 20.76 -14.84
C LEU A 280 -5.46 19.59 -14.90
N GLY A 281 -5.21 19.02 -16.08
CA GLY A 281 -4.38 17.81 -16.24
C GLY A 281 -5.06 16.55 -15.71
N ILE A 282 -6.40 16.54 -15.55
CA ILE A 282 -7.19 15.42 -15.01
C ILE A 282 -7.93 14.71 -16.16
N THR A 283 -7.21 14.35 -17.21
CA THR A 283 -7.79 13.72 -18.40
C THR A 283 -8.28 12.28 -18.16
N ALA A 284 -7.73 11.60 -17.16
CA ALA A 284 -8.13 10.24 -16.81
C ALA A 284 -9.62 10.10 -16.41
N MET A 285 -10.28 11.18 -15.97
CA MET A 285 -11.70 11.17 -15.60
C MET A 285 -12.64 11.63 -16.72
N GLN A 286 -12.08 12.14 -17.82
CA GLN A 286 -12.86 12.71 -18.91
C GLN A 286 -13.91 11.73 -19.45
N ASN A 287 -13.50 10.51 -19.73
CA ASN A 287 -14.38 9.48 -20.28
C ASN A 287 -15.53 9.11 -19.32
N ARG A 288 -15.29 9.12 -18.01
CA ARG A 288 -16.33 8.87 -17.00
C ARG A 288 -17.40 9.97 -17.01
N PHE A 289 -17.00 11.24 -17.13
CA PHE A 289 -17.97 12.34 -17.25
C PHE A 289 -18.73 12.29 -18.57
N LEU A 290 -18.06 12.01 -19.68
CA LEU A 290 -18.70 11.92 -20.99
C LEU A 290 -19.71 10.76 -21.06
N ALA A 291 -19.45 9.66 -20.37
CA ALA A 291 -20.39 8.56 -20.26
C ALA A 291 -21.74 8.95 -19.60
N LEU A 292 -21.74 9.93 -18.69
CA LEU A 292 -22.96 10.38 -18.02
C LEU A 292 -23.98 11.06 -18.96
N ILE A 293 -23.52 11.71 -20.05
CA ILE A 293 -24.37 12.45 -20.96
C ILE A 293 -24.90 11.65 -22.18
N GLY A 294 -24.50 10.37 -22.30
CA GLY A 294 -25.06 9.45 -23.31
C GLY A 294 -24.95 9.93 -24.78
N GLY A 295 -23.99 10.82 -25.08
CA GLY A 295 -23.91 11.44 -26.42
C GLY A 295 -23.32 10.49 -27.46
N GLU A 296 -24.04 10.31 -28.59
CA GLU A 296 -23.60 9.59 -29.80
C GLU A 296 -22.34 10.21 -30.47
N GLY A 297 -21.63 11.14 -29.83
CA GLY A 297 -20.48 11.85 -30.39
C GLY A 297 -19.23 11.91 -29.47
N GLY A 298 -19.34 11.57 -28.20
CA GLY A 298 -18.22 11.24 -27.35
C GLY A 298 -18.17 9.71 -27.26
N ALA A 299 -17.02 9.10 -27.57
CA ALA A 299 -16.85 7.70 -27.27
C ALA A 299 -17.21 7.53 -25.79
N ALA A 300 -18.35 6.96 -25.47
CA ALA A 300 -18.65 6.42 -24.17
C ALA A 300 -17.37 5.67 -23.75
N ALA A 301 -16.89 5.84 -22.51
CA ALA A 301 -15.84 4.95 -22.06
C ALA A 301 -16.34 3.56 -22.40
N SER A 302 -15.77 2.97 -23.43
CA SER A 302 -16.30 1.72 -23.94
C SER A 302 -16.19 0.76 -22.77
N THR A 303 -17.31 0.24 -22.32
CA THR A 303 -17.32 -0.80 -21.31
C THR A 303 -16.55 -1.98 -21.89
N PHE A 304 -15.61 -2.48 -21.15
CA PHE A 304 -14.85 -3.64 -21.57
C PHE A 304 -15.82 -4.80 -21.79
N GLU A 305 -15.92 -5.26 -23.02
CA GLU A 305 -16.81 -6.37 -23.38
C GLU A 305 -16.17 -7.70 -23.00
N ILE A 306 -16.85 -8.48 -22.17
CA ILE A 306 -16.45 -9.84 -21.86
C ILE A 306 -17.00 -10.75 -22.97
N PRO A 307 -16.13 -11.47 -23.70
CA PRO A 307 -16.56 -12.37 -24.75
C PRO A 307 -17.50 -13.48 -24.25
N ALA A 308 -18.29 -14.05 -25.16
CA ALA A 308 -19.10 -15.22 -24.84
C ALA A 308 -18.22 -16.39 -24.37
N VAL A 309 -18.70 -17.14 -23.37
CA VAL A 309 -17.98 -18.23 -22.72
C VAL A 309 -18.41 -19.58 -23.29
N LEU A 310 -17.47 -20.38 -23.77
CA LEU A 310 -17.65 -21.78 -24.02
C LEU A 310 -17.21 -22.59 -22.79
N ARG A 311 -18.11 -23.35 -22.18
CA ARG A 311 -17.83 -24.20 -21.03
C ARG A 311 -17.57 -25.63 -21.45
N ALA A 312 -16.54 -26.25 -20.88
CA ALA A 312 -16.15 -27.64 -21.13
C ALA A 312 -15.90 -28.33 -19.78
N ALA A 313 -16.75 -29.30 -19.46
CA ALA A 313 -16.51 -30.17 -18.32
C ALA A 313 -15.53 -31.31 -18.72
N ALA A 314 -14.73 -31.80 -17.77
CA ALA A 314 -13.72 -32.81 -17.96
C ALA A 314 -14.26 -34.10 -18.64
N GLY A 315 -15.52 -34.46 -18.43
CA GLY A 315 -16.18 -35.63 -19.04
C GLY A 315 -16.78 -35.38 -20.42
N ASP A 316 -16.82 -34.14 -20.93
CA ASP A 316 -17.42 -33.80 -22.23
C ASP A 316 -16.35 -33.77 -23.34
N ALA A 317 -16.18 -34.92 -24.03
CA ALA A 317 -15.21 -35.05 -25.09
C ALA A 317 -15.39 -34.04 -26.24
N GLY A 318 -16.61 -33.62 -26.54
CA GLY A 318 -16.89 -32.65 -27.60
C GLY A 318 -16.44 -31.26 -27.23
N ALA A 319 -16.79 -30.79 -26.03
CA ALA A 319 -16.40 -29.49 -25.53
C ALA A 319 -14.88 -29.42 -25.24
N LEU A 320 -14.30 -30.47 -24.65
CA LEU A 320 -12.84 -30.58 -24.47
C LEU A 320 -12.11 -30.55 -25.80
N GLY A 321 -12.60 -31.27 -26.82
CA GLY A 321 -12.04 -31.25 -28.17
C GLY A 321 -12.05 -29.86 -28.79
N ALA A 322 -13.09 -29.04 -28.52
CA ALA A 322 -13.16 -27.67 -29.00
C ALA A 322 -12.12 -26.78 -28.29
N VAL A 323 -11.94 -26.90 -26.97
CA VAL A 323 -10.89 -26.18 -26.22
C VAL A 323 -9.50 -26.61 -26.73
N ALA A 324 -9.25 -27.93 -26.89
CA ALA A 324 -7.97 -28.44 -27.36
C ALA A 324 -7.63 -27.95 -28.77
N ALA A 325 -8.63 -27.88 -29.65
CA ALA A 325 -8.46 -27.36 -31.02
C ALA A 325 -8.12 -25.85 -30.98
N GLU A 326 -8.74 -25.09 -30.12
CA GLU A 326 -8.43 -23.68 -29.99
C GLU A 326 -7.03 -23.46 -29.37
N VAL A 327 -6.67 -24.20 -28.34
CA VAL A 327 -5.31 -24.20 -27.78
C VAL A 327 -4.26 -24.52 -28.85
N SER A 328 -4.48 -25.56 -29.65
CA SER A 328 -3.57 -25.92 -30.77
C SER A 328 -3.51 -24.78 -31.80
N ARG A 329 -4.65 -24.19 -32.17
CA ARG A 329 -4.70 -23.06 -33.11
C ARG A 329 -3.89 -21.85 -32.64
N VAL A 330 -4.03 -21.45 -31.39
CA VAL A 330 -3.30 -20.27 -30.86
C VAL A 330 -1.81 -20.56 -30.75
N ILE A 331 -1.41 -21.78 -30.41
CA ILE A 331 -0.01 -22.24 -30.43
C ILE A 331 0.56 -22.11 -31.83
N ASP A 332 -0.10 -22.69 -32.83
CA ASP A 332 0.34 -22.69 -34.23
C ASP A 332 0.40 -21.27 -34.81
N ALA A 333 -0.50 -20.38 -34.36
CA ALA A 333 -0.53 -18.98 -34.76
C ALA A 333 0.47 -18.10 -33.98
N GLY A 334 1.08 -18.59 -32.93
CA GLY A 334 1.96 -17.83 -32.02
C GLY A 334 1.24 -16.69 -31.29
N GLU A 335 -0.08 -16.83 -31.07
CA GLU A 335 -0.91 -15.85 -30.37
C GLU A 335 -0.76 -15.98 -28.86
N TRP A 336 -1.05 -14.89 -28.13
CA TRP A 336 -1.12 -14.91 -26.67
C TRP A 336 -2.43 -15.54 -26.20
N VAL A 337 -2.35 -16.33 -25.14
CA VAL A 337 -3.50 -16.87 -24.40
C VAL A 337 -3.40 -16.36 -22.97
N ALA A 338 -4.46 -15.72 -22.47
CA ALA A 338 -4.51 -15.44 -21.04
C ALA A 338 -5.10 -16.64 -20.30
N ALA A 339 -4.49 -17.01 -19.18
CA ALA A 339 -4.89 -18.13 -18.35
C ALA A 339 -5.03 -17.71 -16.88
N VAL A 340 -6.14 -18.10 -16.25
CA VAL A 340 -6.45 -17.85 -14.84
C VAL A 340 -7.12 -19.10 -14.27
N VAL A 341 -6.63 -19.63 -13.16
CA VAL A 341 -7.27 -20.71 -12.41
C VAL A 341 -8.10 -20.12 -11.28
N ASP A 342 -9.30 -20.64 -11.11
CA ASP A 342 -10.24 -20.24 -10.06
C ASP A 342 -10.68 -21.48 -9.28
N ASP A 343 -10.53 -21.43 -7.96
CA ASP A 343 -11.01 -22.46 -7.04
C ASP A 343 -12.36 -21.97 -6.48
N ASP A 344 -13.46 -22.35 -7.11
CA ASP A 344 -14.81 -21.94 -6.67
C ASP A 344 -15.17 -22.74 -5.40
N LYS A 345 -15.04 -22.09 -4.26
CA LYS A 345 -15.57 -22.59 -2.98
C LYS A 345 -17.00 -22.09 -2.87
N GLU A 346 -18.00 -22.92 -3.21
CA GLU A 346 -19.37 -22.66 -2.79
C GLU A 346 -19.41 -22.48 -1.27
N GLU A 347 -19.79 -21.29 -0.79
CA GLU A 347 -19.98 -21.01 0.65
C GLU A 347 -20.96 -22.01 1.23
N GLY A 348 -20.48 -22.97 2.02
CA GLY A 348 -21.28 -23.98 2.71
C GLY A 348 -21.25 -25.39 2.13
N ALA A 349 -20.58 -25.64 1.01
CA ALA A 349 -20.39 -27.00 0.51
C ALA A 349 -19.31 -27.74 1.30
N LEU A 350 -19.67 -28.82 1.95
CA LEU A 350 -18.74 -29.72 2.67
C LEU A 350 -17.93 -30.62 1.69
N PHE A 351 -18.35 -30.73 0.45
CA PHE A 351 -17.76 -31.55 -0.61
C PHE A 351 -18.02 -30.92 -1.99
N GLY A 352 -17.04 -30.98 -2.86
CA GLY A 352 -17.15 -30.54 -4.27
C GLY A 352 -16.45 -29.20 -4.55
N LEU A 353 -15.10 -29.20 -4.52
CA LEU A 353 -14.33 -28.10 -5.12
C LEU A 353 -14.38 -28.27 -6.64
N THR A 354 -15.02 -27.35 -7.34
CA THR A 354 -14.90 -27.26 -8.79
C THR A 354 -13.79 -26.27 -9.10
N ARG A 355 -12.70 -26.77 -9.71
CA ARG A 355 -11.61 -25.94 -10.22
C ARG A 355 -11.92 -25.58 -11.66
N THR A 356 -11.72 -24.33 -12.01
CA THR A 356 -11.98 -23.84 -13.37
C THR A 356 -10.74 -23.12 -13.91
N LEU A 357 -10.24 -23.60 -15.06
CA LEU A 357 -9.26 -22.86 -15.85
C LEU A 357 -10.01 -21.97 -16.86
N TRP A 358 -9.82 -20.69 -16.74
CA TRP A 358 -10.30 -19.69 -17.68
C TRP A 358 -9.22 -19.37 -18.70
N LEU A 359 -9.54 -19.55 -19.98
CA LEU A 359 -8.66 -19.21 -21.09
C LEU A 359 -9.31 -18.12 -21.93
N ALA A 360 -8.61 -16.99 -22.15
CA ALA A 360 -9.01 -15.98 -23.10
C ALA A 360 -8.12 -16.06 -24.35
N THR A 361 -8.74 -16.11 -25.52
CA THR A 361 -8.09 -16.13 -26.83
C THR A 361 -8.68 -15.06 -27.73
N SER A 362 -8.12 -14.85 -28.91
CA SER A 362 -8.68 -13.94 -29.93
C SER A 362 -10.09 -14.33 -30.40
N LYS A 363 -10.53 -15.56 -30.12
CA LYS A 363 -11.88 -16.03 -30.50
C LYS A 363 -12.91 -15.98 -29.38
N GLY A 364 -12.51 -15.81 -28.13
CA GLY A 364 -13.42 -15.76 -27.00
C GLY A 364 -12.86 -16.32 -25.70
N LEU A 365 -13.75 -16.60 -24.77
CA LEU A 365 -13.45 -17.17 -23.46
C LEU A 365 -13.84 -18.65 -23.41
N PHE A 366 -12.98 -19.44 -22.77
CA PHE A 366 -13.18 -20.85 -22.52
C PHE A 366 -13.05 -21.13 -21.03
N ALA A 367 -14.02 -21.84 -20.45
CA ALA A 367 -14.01 -22.29 -19.07
C ALA A 367 -13.86 -23.80 -19.06
N LEU A 368 -12.75 -24.29 -18.53
CA LEU A 368 -12.44 -25.70 -18.42
C LEU A 368 -12.67 -26.14 -16.96
N GLU A 369 -13.72 -26.91 -16.73
CA GLU A 369 -14.16 -27.28 -15.38
C GLU A 369 -13.66 -28.69 -15.01
N GLU A 370 -12.97 -28.79 -13.88
CA GLU A 370 -12.45 -30.03 -13.30
C GLU A 370 -13.16 -30.29 -11.95
N GLY A 371 -13.90 -31.36 -11.86
CA GLY A 371 -14.62 -31.78 -10.64
C GLY A 371 -13.99 -33.04 -10.02
N ASP A 372 -14.41 -33.35 -8.78
CA ASP A 372 -13.86 -34.42 -7.92
C ASP A 372 -13.97 -35.85 -8.49
N SER A 373 -14.72 -36.09 -9.55
CA SER A 373 -14.98 -37.44 -10.07
C SER A 373 -15.23 -37.48 -11.57
N GLY A 374 -14.25 -37.92 -12.31
CA GLY A 374 -14.42 -38.28 -13.72
C GLY A 374 -13.08 -38.48 -14.39
N ALA A 375 -12.87 -39.65 -15.04
CA ALA A 375 -11.77 -39.78 -16.00
C ALA A 375 -11.97 -38.73 -17.09
N ALA A 376 -10.95 -37.92 -17.36
CA ALA A 376 -10.99 -36.98 -18.47
C ALA A 376 -11.14 -37.72 -19.79
N ALA A 377 -11.92 -37.17 -20.71
CA ALA A 377 -12.04 -37.73 -22.06
C ALA A 377 -10.68 -37.60 -22.77
N GLU A 378 -10.29 -38.63 -23.50
CA GLU A 378 -9.05 -38.62 -24.30
C GLU A 378 -9.17 -37.59 -25.44
N VAL A 379 -8.16 -36.73 -25.55
CA VAL A 379 -8.01 -35.78 -26.66
C VAL A 379 -6.60 -35.89 -27.22
N GLU A 380 -6.49 -36.04 -28.54
CA GLU A 380 -5.21 -36.18 -29.22
C GLU A 380 -4.29 -34.97 -28.97
N GLY A 381 -3.04 -35.25 -28.58
CA GLY A 381 -2.05 -34.22 -28.30
C GLY A 381 -2.12 -33.61 -26.91
N PHE A 382 -2.97 -34.11 -26.00
CA PHE A 382 -3.05 -33.68 -24.61
C PHE A 382 -2.90 -34.84 -23.64
N ASN A 383 -2.15 -34.66 -22.58
CA ASN A 383 -1.99 -35.63 -21.51
C ASN A 383 -2.81 -35.16 -20.28
N PHE A 384 -3.91 -35.85 -20.01
CA PHE A 384 -4.81 -35.54 -18.88
C PHE A 384 -4.66 -36.52 -17.72
N ALA A 385 -3.53 -37.24 -17.62
CA ALA A 385 -3.29 -38.19 -16.54
C ALA A 385 -3.36 -37.54 -15.13
N HIS A 386 -3.08 -36.26 -15.04
CA HIS A 386 -3.09 -35.47 -13.81
C HIS A 386 -4.16 -34.37 -13.82
N GLY A 387 -5.20 -34.52 -14.64
CA GLY A 387 -6.28 -33.56 -14.78
C GLY A 387 -6.25 -32.75 -16.06
N VAL A 388 -7.40 -32.20 -16.43
CA VAL A 388 -7.54 -31.45 -17.68
C VAL A 388 -6.88 -30.08 -17.61
N ILE A 389 -6.92 -29.44 -16.45
CA ILE A 389 -6.27 -28.13 -16.20
C ILE A 389 -4.75 -28.28 -16.37
N ALA A 390 -4.16 -29.24 -15.66
CA ALA A 390 -2.72 -29.50 -15.74
C ALA A 390 -2.28 -29.88 -17.17
N GLY A 391 -3.02 -30.70 -17.86
CA GLY A 391 -2.69 -31.13 -19.24
C GLY A 391 -2.73 -29.97 -20.24
N VAL A 392 -3.69 -29.06 -20.13
CA VAL A 392 -3.78 -27.87 -20.99
C VAL A 392 -2.68 -26.87 -20.65
N LEU A 393 -2.44 -26.57 -19.37
CA LEU A 393 -1.39 -25.65 -18.93
C LEU A 393 0.00 -26.15 -19.32
N ALA A 394 0.30 -27.45 -19.12
CA ALA A 394 1.58 -28.02 -19.50
C ALA A 394 1.87 -27.80 -20.99
N ARG A 395 0.89 -28.06 -21.88
CA ARG A 395 1.07 -27.83 -23.31
C ARG A 395 1.24 -26.34 -23.66
N LEU A 396 0.46 -25.46 -23.03
CA LEU A 396 0.57 -24.01 -23.23
C LEU A 396 1.95 -23.49 -22.81
N PHE A 397 2.49 -23.93 -21.69
CA PHE A 397 3.81 -23.50 -21.23
C PHE A 397 4.95 -24.05 -22.09
N MET A 398 4.81 -25.25 -22.62
CA MET A 398 5.85 -25.87 -23.48
C MET A 398 5.87 -25.28 -24.89
N GLU A 399 4.73 -24.97 -25.47
CA GLU A 399 4.62 -24.67 -26.90
C GLU A 399 4.00 -23.28 -27.17
N GLY A 400 3.16 -22.77 -26.28
CA GLY A 400 2.35 -21.57 -26.45
C GLY A 400 2.97 -20.29 -25.90
N ARG A 401 2.17 -19.22 -25.92
CA ARG A 401 2.45 -17.93 -25.27
C ARG A 401 1.38 -17.64 -24.24
N VAL A 402 1.75 -17.57 -22.97
CA VAL A 402 0.82 -17.48 -21.84
C VAL A 402 0.93 -16.13 -21.15
N ALA A 403 -0.21 -15.47 -20.95
CA ALA A 403 -0.34 -14.27 -20.12
C ALA A 403 -1.13 -14.58 -18.86
N SER A 404 -0.76 -13.99 -17.74
CA SER A 404 -1.47 -14.11 -16.46
C SER A 404 -1.24 -12.85 -15.62
N PRO A 405 -2.14 -12.50 -14.70
CA PRO A 405 -1.86 -11.47 -13.68
C PRO A 405 -0.95 -12.00 -12.54
N ASP A 406 -0.85 -13.32 -12.39
CA ASP A 406 0.06 -13.98 -11.46
C ASP A 406 0.61 -15.25 -12.14
N MET A 407 1.75 -15.09 -12.78
CA MET A 407 2.37 -16.17 -13.54
C MET A 407 2.95 -17.27 -12.63
N LYS A 408 3.42 -16.92 -11.43
CA LYS A 408 3.92 -17.90 -10.46
C LYS A 408 2.80 -18.81 -9.96
N ALA A 409 1.63 -18.26 -9.67
CA ALA A 409 0.48 -19.05 -9.28
C ALA A 409 0.13 -20.10 -10.36
N LEU A 410 0.15 -19.72 -11.63
CA LEU A 410 -0.05 -20.69 -12.71
C LEU A 410 1.04 -21.77 -12.82
N LEU A 411 2.31 -21.43 -12.53
CA LEU A 411 3.39 -22.40 -12.50
C LEU A 411 3.22 -23.40 -11.35
N HIS A 412 2.70 -22.95 -10.22
CA HIS A 412 2.40 -23.82 -9.08
C HIS A 412 1.27 -24.81 -9.35
N GLU A 413 0.43 -24.61 -10.36
CA GLU A 413 -0.52 -25.62 -10.82
C GLU A 413 0.17 -26.87 -11.35
N LEU A 414 1.35 -26.72 -11.95
CA LEU A 414 2.14 -27.80 -12.51
C LEU A 414 3.28 -28.27 -11.60
N SER A 415 3.63 -27.45 -10.62
CA SER A 415 4.67 -27.74 -9.64
C SER A 415 4.20 -27.30 -8.25
N PRO A 416 3.22 -28.03 -7.65
CA PRO A 416 2.58 -27.63 -6.40
C PRO A 416 3.54 -27.57 -5.22
N ILE A 417 3.38 -26.55 -4.39
CA ILE A 417 4.17 -26.41 -3.16
C ILE A 417 3.80 -27.47 -2.12
N ASP A 418 2.54 -27.92 -2.11
CA ASP A 418 2.02 -28.86 -1.10
C ASP A 418 2.38 -30.33 -1.37
N SER A 419 2.99 -30.64 -2.51
CA SER A 419 3.34 -32.00 -2.90
C SER A 419 4.79 -32.09 -3.32
N SER A 420 5.62 -32.65 -2.45
CA SER A 420 7.03 -32.92 -2.77
C SER A 420 7.20 -33.99 -3.87
N GLU A 421 6.19 -34.84 -4.06
CA GLU A 421 6.23 -35.97 -5.02
C GLU A 421 5.61 -35.63 -6.37
N LEU A 422 4.76 -34.58 -6.47
CA LEU A 422 4.06 -34.22 -7.68
C LEU A 422 4.71 -33.00 -8.34
N GLU A 423 5.60 -33.26 -9.30
CA GLU A 423 6.12 -32.24 -10.19
C GLU A 423 5.78 -32.67 -11.64
N LEU A 424 4.75 -32.02 -12.18
CA LEU A 424 4.30 -32.34 -13.55
C LEU A 424 5.17 -31.65 -14.59
N MET A 425 5.81 -30.55 -14.23
CA MET A 425 6.73 -29.79 -15.05
C MET A 425 7.67 -28.98 -14.18
N ASP A 426 8.97 -29.05 -14.46
CA ASP A 426 9.93 -28.12 -13.82
C ASP A 426 9.64 -26.68 -14.28
N PRO A 427 9.42 -25.73 -13.37
CA PRO A 427 9.22 -24.34 -13.74
C PRO A 427 10.31 -23.76 -14.64
N LEU A 428 11.56 -24.21 -14.48
CA LEU A 428 12.69 -23.75 -15.32
C LEU A 428 12.66 -24.29 -16.77
N ALA A 429 11.83 -25.28 -17.07
CA ALA A 429 11.60 -25.72 -18.45
C ALA A 429 10.79 -24.70 -19.26
N VAL A 430 10.17 -23.72 -18.61
CA VAL A 430 9.38 -22.68 -19.27
C VAL A 430 10.27 -21.66 -19.96
N ASP A 431 10.02 -21.42 -21.23
CA ASP A 431 10.67 -20.35 -21.98
C ASP A 431 10.12 -18.98 -21.51
N SER A 432 10.93 -18.24 -20.76
CA SER A 432 10.56 -16.93 -20.23
C SER A 432 10.16 -15.89 -21.29
N THR A 433 10.52 -16.11 -22.56
CA THR A 433 10.09 -15.23 -23.67
C THR A 433 8.65 -15.48 -24.11
N ARG A 434 8.04 -16.56 -23.63
CA ARG A 434 6.68 -16.98 -23.95
C ARG A 434 5.69 -16.76 -22.81
N ILE A 435 6.13 -16.17 -21.69
CA ILE A 435 5.27 -15.80 -20.58
C ILE A 435 5.17 -14.30 -20.43
N PHE A 436 4.03 -13.83 -19.93
CA PHE A 436 3.76 -12.41 -19.73
C PHE A 436 2.92 -12.19 -18.46
N ASP A 437 3.55 -11.66 -17.43
CA ASP A 437 2.84 -11.24 -16.21
C ASP A 437 2.39 -9.78 -16.35
N THR A 438 1.06 -9.54 -16.34
CA THR A 438 0.50 -8.21 -16.55
C THR A 438 0.70 -7.28 -15.36
N VAL A 439 0.76 -7.82 -14.14
CA VAL A 439 0.99 -7.05 -12.92
C VAL A 439 2.47 -6.65 -12.83
N VAL A 440 3.39 -7.54 -13.16
CA VAL A 440 4.82 -7.20 -13.24
C VAL A 440 5.08 -6.15 -14.32
N ALA A 441 4.42 -6.23 -15.47
CA ALA A 441 4.51 -5.22 -16.53
C ALA A 441 3.99 -3.86 -16.07
N ALA A 442 2.85 -3.81 -15.41
CA ALA A 442 2.26 -2.58 -14.87
C ALA A 442 3.13 -1.98 -13.75
N TYR A 443 3.68 -2.82 -12.87
CA TYR A 443 4.61 -2.40 -11.82
C TYR A 443 5.88 -1.72 -12.39
N LEU A 444 6.46 -2.23 -13.46
CA LEU A 444 7.63 -1.58 -14.08
C LEU A 444 7.32 -0.19 -14.63
N LEU A 445 6.07 0.06 -15.00
CA LEU A 445 5.59 1.34 -15.49
C LEU A 445 5.18 2.32 -14.36
N ASP A 446 4.82 1.80 -13.18
CA ASP A 446 4.42 2.60 -12.01
C ASP A 446 4.82 1.92 -10.69
N SER A 447 6.13 1.90 -10.41
CA SER A 447 6.72 1.19 -9.26
C SER A 447 6.40 1.79 -7.88
N ASP A 448 5.83 2.98 -7.82
CA ASP A 448 5.41 3.61 -6.55
C ASP A 448 4.00 3.19 -6.12
N ARG A 449 3.27 2.47 -6.98
CA ARG A 449 1.94 1.96 -6.67
C ARG A 449 2.05 0.64 -5.90
N SER A 450 1.20 0.48 -4.87
CA SER A 450 1.18 -0.72 -4.03
C SER A 450 0.20 -1.80 -4.50
N GLU A 451 -0.80 -1.45 -5.30
CA GLU A 451 -1.86 -2.36 -5.74
C GLU A 451 -2.20 -2.09 -7.22
N PHE A 452 -2.32 -3.15 -8.00
CA PHE A 452 -2.62 -3.14 -9.43
C PHE A 452 -3.96 -3.87 -9.67
N ASP A 453 -5.04 -3.28 -9.14
CA ASP A 453 -6.37 -3.85 -9.33
C ASP A 453 -6.87 -3.73 -10.78
N GLU A 454 -7.82 -4.57 -11.16
CA GLU A 454 -8.35 -4.66 -12.51
C GLU A 454 -8.95 -3.34 -13.02
N VAL A 455 -9.58 -2.57 -12.13
CA VAL A 455 -10.20 -1.28 -12.46
C VAL A 455 -9.11 -0.28 -12.87
N TYR A 456 -8.03 -0.22 -12.08
CA TYR A 456 -6.88 0.62 -12.41
C TYR A 456 -6.25 0.21 -13.75
N LEU A 457 -6.05 -1.09 -13.96
CA LEU A 457 -5.41 -1.59 -15.17
C LEU A 457 -6.27 -1.30 -16.42
N ALA A 458 -7.57 -1.52 -16.36
CA ALA A 458 -8.49 -1.23 -17.46
C ALA A 458 -8.57 0.27 -17.75
N ASP A 459 -8.71 1.11 -16.74
CA ASP A 459 -8.79 2.57 -16.89
C ASP A 459 -7.47 3.13 -17.44
N THR A 460 -6.32 2.73 -16.86
CA THR A 460 -5.01 3.30 -17.19
C THR A 460 -4.50 2.87 -18.57
N TYR A 461 -4.66 1.60 -18.94
CA TYR A 461 -4.04 1.05 -20.13
C TYR A 461 -5.00 0.81 -21.29
N LEU A 462 -6.30 0.59 -21.02
CA LEU A 462 -7.32 0.41 -22.06
C LEU A 462 -8.23 1.63 -22.19
N GLN A 463 -8.29 2.50 -21.20
CA GLN A 463 -9.24 3.61 -21.10
C GLN A 463 -10.71 3.11 -21.17
N MET A 464 -10.97 1.98 -20.54
CA MET A 464 -12.27 1.31 -20.50
C MET A 464 -12.76 1.12 -19.07
N ALA A 465 -14.09 1.22 -18.89
CA ALA A 465 -14.73 0.81 -17.65
C ALA A 465 -14.91 -0.70 -17.62
N LEU A 466 -14.68 -1.33 -16.47
CA LEU A 466 -14.95 -2.77 -16.31
C LEU A 466 -16.41 -3.00 -15.90
N PRO A 467 -17.06 -4.05 -16.45
CA PRO A 467 -18.37 -4.49 -15.96
C PRO A 467 -18.24 -5.03 -14.53
N ALA A 468 -19.28 -4.89 -13.72
CA ALA A 468 -19.35 -5.50 -12.41
C ALA A 468 -19.22 -7.03 -12.53
N ALA A 469 -18.39 -7.65 -11.68
CA ALA A 469 -18.28 -9.10 -11.62
C ALA A 469 -19.43 -9.70 -10.79
N ARG A 470 -19.77 -10.97 -11.02
CA ARG A 470 -20.76 -11.72 -10.23
C ARG A 470 -20.36 -11.68 -8.73
N GLY A 471 -21.35 -11.44 -7.88
CA GLY A 471 -21.13 -11.28 -6.43
C GLY A 471 -20.79 -9.85 -6.00
N ALA A 472 -20.50 -8.94 -6.92
CA ALA A 472 -20.31 -7.54 -6.57
C ALA A 472 -21.66 -6.84 -6.33
N GLU A 473 -21.67 -5.85 -5.45
CA GLU A 473 -22.88 -5.05 -5.16
C GLU A 473 -23.38 -4.37 -6.44
N GLY A 474 -24.64 -4.59 -6.80
CA GLY A 474 -25.25 -4.05 -8.03
C GLY A 474 -25.02 -4.89 -9.30
N ALA A 475 -24.37 -6.04 -9.23
CA ALA A 475 -24.19 -6.95 -10.35
C ALA A 475 -25.53 -7.61 -10.74
N GLY A 476 -25.84 -7.63 -12.05
CA GLY A 476 -27.01 -8.37 -12.57
C GLY A 476 -26.79 -9.89 -12.54
N GLU A 477 -27.86 -10.67 -12.74
CA GLU A 477 -27.79 -12.15 -12.81
C GLU A 477 -26.85 -12.66 -13.92
N ASP A 478 -26.69 -11.89 -14.99
CA ASP A 478 -25.81 -12.21 -16.13
C ASP A 478 -24.37 -11.69 -15.97
N ALA A 479 -23.98 -11.19 -14.78
CA ALA A 479 -22.65 -10.68 -14.55
C ALA A 479 -21.58 -11.78 -14.73
N PRO A 480 -20.41 -11.48 -15.35
CA PRO A 480 -19.36 -12.44 -15.57
C PRO A 480 -18.73 -12.92 -14.25
N ALA A 481 -18.27 -14.17 -14.24
CA ALA A 481 -17.44 -14.66 -13.14
C ALA A 481 -16.18 -13.76 -12.99
N PRO A 482 -15.71 -13.51 -11.76
CA PRO A 482 -14.51 -12.69 -11.55
C PRO A 482 -13.32 -13.15 -12.39
N ALA A 483 -12.99 -14.44 -12.38
CA ALA A 483 -11.86 -14.99 -13.10
C ALA A 483 -12.04 -14.94 -14.65
N ALA A 484 -13.28 -15.03 -15.16
CA ALA A 484 -13.57 -14.80 -16.57
C ALA A 484 -13.23 -13.38 -17.01
N ARG A 485 -13.62 -12.40 -16.19
CA ARG A 485 -13.28 -10.99 -16.40
C ARG A 485 -11.78 -10.76 -16.35
N THR A 486 -11.11 -11.34 -15.34
CA THR A 486 -9.66 -11.29 -15.19
C THR A 486 -8.95 -11.85 -16.43
N ALA A 487 -9.34 -13.03 -16.92
CA ALA A 487 -8.72 -13.64 -18.09
C ALA A 487 -8.89 -12.78 -19.36
N ALA A 488 -10.10 -12.27 -19.60
CA ALA A 488 -10.37 -11.42 -20.75
C ALA A 488 -9.57 -10.11 -20.69
N LEU A 489 -9.54 -9.46 -19.52
CA LEU A 489 -8.76 -8.25 -19.28
C LEU A 489 -7.26 -8.49 -19.45
N THR A 490 -6.73 -9.58 -18.90
CA THR A 490 -5.33 -9.97 -19.01
C THR A 490 -4.87 -10.05 -20.45
N LEU A 491 -5.65 -10.72 -21.31
CA LEU A 491 -5.32 -10.81 -22.75
C LEU A 491 -5.31 -9.43 -23.41
N ALA A 492 -6.32 -8.60 -23.12
CA ALA A 492 -6.43 -7.26 -23.69
C ALA A 492 -5.30 -6.33 -23.28
N LEU A 493 -4.72 -6.54 -22.09
CA LEU A 493 -3.63 -5.72 -21.54
C LEU A 493 -2.26 -6.01 -22.16
N VAL A 494 -2.04 -7.20 -22.76
CA VAL A 494 -0.71 -7.60 -23.25
C VAL A 494 -0.14 -6.59 -24.25
N ALA A 495 -0.88 -6.23 -25.29
CA ALA A 495 -0.39 -5.32 -26.32
C ALA A 495 -0.17 -3.89 -25.80
N PRO A 496 -1.13 -3.23 -25.10
CA PRO A 496 -0.93 -1.89 -24.57
C PRO A 496 0.24 -1.79 -23.58
N LEU A 497 0.42 -2.80 -22.70
CA LEU A 497 1.54 -2.83 -21.76
C LEU A 497 2.88 -2.98 -22.49
N ARG A 498 2.98 -3.86 -23.47
CA ARG A 498 4.20 -4.01 -24.30
C ARG A 498 4.54 -2.73 -25.04
N ASP A 499 3.56 -2.08 -25.65
CA ASP A 499 3.76 -0.82 -26.38
C ASP A 499 4.23 0.30 -25.45
N ARG A 500 3.68 0.35 -24.23
CA ARG A 500 4.08 1.36 -23.25
C ARG A 500 5.46 1.07 -22.68
N MET A 501 5.79 -0.18 -22.35
CA MET A 501 7.14 -0.57 -21.93
C MET A 501 8.20 -0.26 -23.01
N ALA A 502 7.88 -0.49 -24.29
CA ALA A 502 8.78 -0.14 -25.38
C ALA A 502 9.04 1.38 -25.46
N ARG A 503 7.99 2.21 -25.34
CA ARG A 503 8.12 3.68 -25.31
C ARG A 503 8.90 4.20 -24.10
N GLU A 504 8.79 3.54 -22.97
CA GLU A 504 9.44 3.93 -21.70
C GLU A 504 10.79 3.23 -21.47
N ASN A 505 11.28 2.44 -22.44
CA ASN A 505 12.51 1.63 -22.36
C ASN A 505 12.53 0.60 -21.19
N ALA A 506 11.37 0.16 -20.73
CA ALA A 506 11.24 -0.84 -19.67
C ALA A 506 11.24 -2.29 -20.19
N ALA A 507 11.10 -2.49 -21.50
CA ALA A 507 11.01 -3.83 -22.10
C ALA A 507 12.23 -4.72 -21.79
N ASN A 508 13.45 -4.14 -21.81
CA ASN A 508 14.66 -4.90 -21.50
C ASN A 508 14.68 -5.40 -20.04
N VAL A 509 14.14 -4.61 -19.09
CA VAL A 509 14.02 -5.03 -17.69
C VAL A 509 12.98 -6.13 -17.56
N PHE A 510 11.85 -5.99 -18.25
CA PHE A 510 10.78 -6.98 -18.24
C PHE A 510 11.24 -8.32 -18.84
N ASP A 511 11.69 -8.30 -20.11
CA ASP A 511 12.04 -9.52 -20.86
C ASP A 511 13.39 -10.13 -20.41
N GLY A 512 14.34 -9.31 -19.95
CA GLY A 512 15.70 -9.74 -19.60
C GLY A 512 15.94 -10.00 -18.12
N ILE A 513 15.09 -9.49 -17.22
CA ILE A 513 15.30 -9.61 -15.77
C ILE A 513 14.06 -10.23 -15.09
N GLU A 514 12.88 -9.57 -15.24
CA GLU A 514 11.72 -9.98 -14.43
C GLU A 514 11.09 -11.29 -14.92
N MET A 515 10.88 -11.47 -16.21
CA MET A 515 10.29 -12.71 -16.72
C MET A 515 11.20 -13.94 -16.55
N PRO A 516 12.52 -13.86 -16.80
CA PRO A 516 13.43 -14.98 -16.48
C PRO A 516 13.47 -15.35 -15.00
N LEU A 517 13.13 -14.41 -14.11
CA LEU A 517 13.12 -14.65 -12.67
C LEU A 517 11.87 -15.40 -12.18
N VAL A 518 10.72 -15.26 -12.85
CA VAL A 518 9.45 -15.85 -12.43
C VAL A 518 9.56 -17.37 -12.18
N PRO A 519 10.07 -18.20 -13.12
CA PRO A 519 10.22 -19.64 -12.89
C PRO A 519 11.24 -19.97 -11.78
N VAL A 520 12.26 -19.15 -11.61
CA VAL A 520 13.25 -19.31 -10.52
C VAL A 520 12.57 -19.12 -9.15
N LEU A 521 11.77 -18.06 -9.01
CA LEU A 521 11.05 -17.81 -7.78
C LEU A 521 10.02 -18.91 -7.48
N ALA A 522 9.31 -19.42 -8.49
CA ALA A 522 8.40 -20.54 -8.32
C ALA A 522 9.13 -21.79 -7.80
N LYS A 523 10.34 -22.08 -8.33
CA LYS A 523 11.15 -23.20 -7.86
C LYS A 523 11.67 -22.99 -6.44
N MET A 524 12.09 -21.78 -6.08
CA MET A 524 12.52 -21.42 -4.73
C MET A 524 11.37 -21.51 -3.71
N GLU A 525 10.19 -21.03 -4.08
CA GLU A 525 8.98 -21.12 -3.23
C GLU A 525 8.62 -22.60 -2.97
N ARG A 526 8.71 -23.44 -4.00
CA ARG A 526 8.50 -24.88 -3.86
C ARG A 526 9.56 -25.58 -3.02
N ALA A 527 10.83 -25.21 -3.16
CA ALA A 527 11.93 -25.78 -2.38
C ALA A 527 11.77 -25.51 -0.87
N GLY A 528 11.39 -24.29 -0.48
CA GLY A 528 11.19 -23.92 0.91
C GLY A 528 12.41 -24.14 1.81
N MET A 529 12.24 -23.90 3.12
CA MET A 529 13.29 -24.07 4.13
C MET A 529 12.86 -25.05 5.20
N LEU A 530 13.69 -26.03 5.49
CA LEU A 530 13.43 -27.01 6.56
C LEU A 530 13.52 -26.35 7.93
N VAL A 531 12.52 -26.59 8.78
CA VAL A 531 12.42 -25.98 10.08
C VAL A 531 12.31 -27.07 11.16
N ASP A 532 13.15 -26.96 12.17
CA ASP A 532 13.15 -27.82 13.35
C ASP A 532 12.07 -27.34 14.36
N PRO A 533 10.95 -28.08 14.50
CA PRO A 533 9.85 -27.69 15.38
C PRO A 533 10.22 -27.76 16.87
N ASP A 534 11.07 -28.68 17.28
CA ASP A 534 11.48 -28.84 18.67
C ASP A 534 12.39 -27.67 19.07
N ARG A 535 13.25 -27.26 18.17
CA ARG A 535 14.09 -26.09 18.36
C ARG A 535 13.26 -24.81 18.45
N LEU A 536 12.28 -24.60 17.56
CA LEU A 536 11.34 -23.46 17.65
C LEU A 536 10.61 -23.43 18.98
N HIS A 537 10.08 -24.58 19.40
CA HIS A 537 9.34 -24.69 20.67
C HIS A 537 10.24 -24.34 21.87
N SER A 538 11.43 -24.94 21.94
CA SER A 538 12.40 -24.66 23.02
C SER A 538 12.79 -23.18 23.08
N LEU A 539 13.00 -22.55 21.92
CA LEU A 539 13.32 -21.11 21.83
C LEU A 539 12.14 -20.25 22.27
N SER A 540 10.92 -20.61 21.88
CA SER A 540 9.70 -19.89 22.25
C SER A 540 9.45 -19.93 23.76
N GLU A 541 9.59 -21.09 24.41
CA GLU A 541 9.45 -21.24 25.87
C GLU A 541 10.54 -20.48 26.64
N GLY A 542 11.81 -20.60 26.19
CA GLY A 542 12.90 -19.85 26.79
C GLY A 542 12.70 -18.34 26.71
N LEU A 543 12.21 -17.86 25.56
CA LEU A 543 11.94 -16.43 25.36
C LEU A 543 10.70 -15.96 26.14
N ALA A 544 9.65 -16.79 26.27
CA ALA A 544 8.51 -16.49 27.11
C ALA A 544 8.89 -16.26 28.58
N THR A 545 9.79 -17.08 29.11
CA THR A 545 10.33 -16.92 30.47
C THR A 545 11.06 -15.59 30.61
N GLN A 546 11.96 -15.27 29.69
CA GLN A 546 12.69 -14.00 29.69
C GLN A 546 11.74 -12.78 29.55
N ILE A 547 10.73 -12.85 28.70
CA ILE A 547 9.72 -11.79 28.55
C ILE A 547 9.00 -11.57 29.87
N ALA A 548 8.57 -12.63 30.56
CA ALA A 548 7.88 -12.52 31.84
C ALA A 548 8.76 -11.89 32.94
N ASP A 549 10.07 -12.20 32.95
CA ASP A 549 11.02 -11.61 33.91
C ASP A 549 11.24 -10.12 33.64
N VAL A 550 11.39 -9.74 32.35
CA VAL A 550 11.52 -8.33 31.94
C VAL A 550 10.24 -7.56 32.22
N GLU A 551 9.06 -8.13 31.96
CA GLU A 551 7.77 -7.52 32.30
C GLU A 551 7.64 -7.24 33.80
N ARG A 552 8.04 -8.20 34.65
CA ARG A 552 8.05 -8.01 36.10
C ARG A 552 8.96 -6.84 36.48
N SER A 553 10.18 -6.81 35.97
CA SER A 553 11.14 -5.73 36.24
C SER A 553 10.62 -4.35 35.78
N ILE A 554 9.96 -4.29 34.64
CA ILE A 554 9.34 -3.04 34.14
C ILE A 554 8.22 -2.57 35.09
N ARG A 555 7.33 -3.48 35.51
CA ARG A 555 6.23 -3.16 36.42
C ARG A 555 6.72 -2.77 37.81
N ASP A 556 7.75 -3.44 38.31
CA ASP A 556 8.39 -3.09 39.59
C ASP A 556 8.96 -1.66 39.57
N LEU A 557 9.71 -1.33 38.49
CA LEU A 557 10.24 0.03 38.31
C LEU A 557 9.16 1.09 38.12
N ALA A 558 8.05 0.73 37.46
CA ALA A 558 6.92 1.63 37.26
C ALA A 558 6.06 1.82 38.53
N GLY A 559 6.14 0.88 39.49
CA GLY A 559 5.26 0.88 40.65
C GLY A 559 3.79 0.57 40.30
N ASP A 560 3.53 -0.08 39.16
CA ASP A 560 2.18 -0.45 38.70
C ASP A 560 2.21 -1.84 38.11
N GLU A 561 1.59 -2.81 38.82
CA GLU A 561 1.53 -4.22 38.40
C GLU A 561 0.56 -4.46 37.26
N THR A 562 -0.30 -3.49 36.92
CA THR A 562 -1.49 -3.71 36.07
C THR A 562 -1.40 -3.09 34.69
N PHE A 563 -0.46 -2.17 34.45
CA PHE A 563 -0.41 -1.50 33.15
C PHE A 563 0.05 -2.43 32.03
N ASN A 564 -0.53 -2.23 30.84
CA ASN A 564 -0.19 -2.96 29.65
C ASN A 564 1.02 -2.31 28.95
N ILE A 565 2.19 -2.95 29.01
CA ILE A 565 3.44 -2.50 28.37
C ILE A 565 3.28 -2.39 26.84
N GLY A 566 2.45 -3.24 26.24
CA GLY A 566 2.12 -3.24 24.81
C GLY A 566 1.21 -2.08 24.38
N SER A 567 0.59 -1.34 25.33
CA SER A 567 -0.27 -0.20 25.02
C SER A 567 0.53 1.10 24.93
N PRO A 568 0.69 1.72 23.75
CA PRO A 568 1.45 2.98 23.63
C PRO A 568 0.89 4.12 24.50
N MET A 569 -0.41 4.13 24.75
CA MET A 569 -1.08 5.13 25.59
C MET A 569 -0.73 4.94 27.07
N GLN A 570 -0.87 3.72 27.60
CA GLN A 570 -0.54 3.41 28.98
C GLN A 570 0.96 3.57 29.24
N LEU A 571 1.79 3.11 28.31
CA LEU A 571 3.23 3.26 28.40
C LEU A 571 3.65 4.74 28.39
N SER A 572 3.04 5.58 27.55
CA SER A 572 3.27 7.02 27.57
C SER A 572 2.88 7.64 28.91
N HIS A 573 1.73 7.25 29.48
CA HIS A 573 1.29 7.74 30.78
C HIS A 573 2.28 7.35 31.90
N VAL A 574 2.69 6.10 31.95
CA VAL A 574 3.67 5.63 32.96
C VAL A 574 4.99 6.38 32.83
N LEU A 575 5.58 6.44 31.65
CA LEU A 575 6.90 7.04 31.46
C LEU A 575 6.91 8.55 31.69
N PHE A 576 5.93 9.27 31.14
CA PHE A 576 5.99 10.73 31.09
C PHE A 576 5.15 11.43 32.16
N ASP A 577 4.01 10.86 32.56
CA ASP A 577 3.12 11.50 33.52
C ASP A 577 3.36 10.98 34.96
N VAL A 578 3.65 9.68 35.14
CA VAL A 578 3.89 9.07 36.46
C VAL A 578 5.35 9.17 36.86
N MET A 579 6.27 8.69 36.02
CA MET A 579 7.72 8.69 36.30
C MET A 579 8.41 10.01 35.95
N GLY A 580 7.75 10.90 35.21
CA GLY A 580 8.26 12.25 34.90
C GLY A 580 9.48 12.29 33.99
N LEU A 581 9.63 11.34 33.06
CA LEU A 581 10.74 11.34 32.11
C LEU A 581 10.72 12.61 31.24
N PRO A 582 11.89 13.07 30.72
CA PRO A 582 11.97 14.30 29.95
C PRO A 582 11.10 14.27 28.68
N THR A 583 10.24 15.26 28.51
CA THR A 583 9.36 15.40 27.34
C THR A 583 9.79 16.49 26.37
N LYS A 584 10.91 17.18 26.64
CA LYS A 584 11.40 18.29 25.81
C LYS A 584 11.73 17.83 24.41
N GLY A 585 11.04 18.39 23.42
CA GLY A 585 11.20 18.03 21.99
C GLY A 585 10.31 16.89 21.52
N LEU A 586 9.57 16.22 22.42
CA LEU A 586 8.65 15.15 22.04
C LEU A 586 7.32 15.72 21.53
N LYS A 587 6.82 15.11 20.44
CA LYS A 587 5.49 15.44 19.90
C LYS A 587 4.42 14.55 20.51
N LYS A 588 3.28 15.13 20.84
CA LYS A 588 2.08 14.34 21.17
C LYS A 588 1.46 13.77 19.91
N THR A 589 0.93 12.56 20.03
CA THR A 589 0.15 11.92 18.98
C THR A 589 -1.20 12.63 18.80
N LYS A 590 -1.91 12.34 17.69
CA LYS A 590 -3.30 12.83 17.49
C LYS A 590 -4.26 12.49 18.64
N ARG A 591 -3.95 11.45 19.43
CA ARG A 591 -4.72 11.02 20.60
C ARG A 591 -4.28 11.66 21.91
N GLY A 592 -3.36 12.63 21.89
CA GLY A 592 -2.98 13.46 23.03
C GLY A 592 -1.87 12.92 23.96
N TYR A 593 -1.33 11.72 23.74
CA TYR A 593 -0.21 11.16 24.49
C TYR A 593 1.13 11.33 23.76
N TYR A 594 2.25 11.28 24.49
CA TYR A 594 3.58 11.35 23.86
C TYR A 594 3.91 10.08 23.08
N SER A 595 4.63 10.25 21.98
CA SER A 595 5.08 9.12 21.18
C SER A 595 6.07 8.24 21.96
N THR A 596 5.84 6.93 21.96
CA THR A 596 6.75 5.91 22.50
C THR A 596 7.36 5.05 21.40
N ASN A 597 7.58 5.63 20.20
CA ASN A 597 8.23 4.91 19.10
C ASN A 597 9.70 4.58 19.45
N ALA A 598 10.29 3.69 18.65
CA ALA A 598 11.65 3.20 18.91
C ALA A 598 12.67 4.32 19.00
N LYS A 599 12.56 5.37 18.16
CA LYS A 599 13.48 6.51 18.17
C LYS A 599 13.43 7.27 19.50
N VAL A 600 12.22 7.62 19.96
CA VAL A 600 12.03 8.33 21.24
C VAL A 600 12.56 7.50 22.40
N LEU A 601 12.27 6.21 22.41
CA LEU A 601 12.76 5.33 23.49
C LEU A 601 14.28 5.13 23.40
N SER A 602 14.87 5.01 22.22
CA SER A 602 16.33 4.89 22.09
C SER A 602 17.09 6.11 22.61
N ASP A 603 16.54 7.32 22.38
CA ASP A 603 17.12 8.56 22.89
C ASP A 603 17.08 8.61 24.43
N LEU A 604 16.05 8.03 25.08
CA LEU A 604 15.87 7.99 26.53
C LEU A 604 16.56 6.80 27.21
N ALA A 605 16.85 5.73 26.46
CA ALA A 605 17.40 4.49 27.00
C ALA A 605 18.76 4.65 27.69
N ARG A 606 19.55 5.67 27.29
CA ARG A 606 20.87 5.93 27.87
C ARG A 606 20.76 6.21 29.36
N ASP A 607 19.78 7.01 29.77
CA ASP A 607 19.68 7.56 31.12
C ASP A 607 18.61 6.86 31.97
N HIS A 608 17.76 6.02 31.36
CA HIS A 608 16.62 5.41 32.04
C HIS A 608 16.59 3.88 31.86
N GLU A 609 16.75 3.16 32.94
CA GLU A 609 16.76 1.69 32.98
C GLU A 609 15.44 1.09 32.47
N ILE A 610 14.31 1.61 32.91
CA ILE A 610 12.99 1.14 32.49
C ILE A 610 12.83 1.22 30.95
N VAL A 611 13.41 2.24 30.31
CA VAL A 611 13.34 2.39 28.85
C VAL A 611 14.18 1.35 28.13
N ARG A 612 15.34 0.97 28.69
CA ARG A 612 16.16 -0.15 28.15
C ARG A 612 15.39 -1.47 28.23
N LEU A 613 14.75 -1.73 29.36
CA LEU A 613 13.94 -2.93 29.55
C LEU A 613 12.72 -2.97 28.62
N ILE A 614 12.07 -1.82 28.35
CA ILE A 614 10.95 -1.73 27.38
C ILE A 614 11.43 -2.02 25.96
N LEU A 615 12.59 -1.55 25.56
CA LEU A 615 13.15 -1.86 24.25
C LEU A 615 13.52 -3.35 24.13
N ASP A 616 14.15 -3.93 25.15
CA ASP A 616 14.45 -5.36 25.24
C ASP A 616 13.17 -6.22 25.21
N TRP A 617 12.15 -5.83 25.98
CA TRP A 617 10.83 -6.47 25.97
C TRP A 617 10.20 -6.43 24.56
N ARG A 618 10.26 -5.28 23.87
CA ARG A 618 9.70 -5.14 22.53
C ARG A 618 10.41 -6.03 21.51
N GLU A 619 11.74 -6.09 21.57
CA GLU A 619 12.52 -6.95 20.68
C GLU A 619 12.16 -8.42 20.89
N LYS A 620 12.18 -8.88 22.14
CA LYS A 620 11.85 -10.26 22.52
C LYS A 620 10.41 -10.64 22.13
N SER A 621 9.45 -9.78 22.46
CA SER A 621 8.05 -10.01 22.15
C SER A 621 7.77 -10.05 20.66
N LYS A 622 8.43 -9.16 19.88
CA LYS A 622 8.32 -9.15 18.42
C LYS A 622 8.89 -10.42 17.81
N ILE A 623 10.09 -10.85 18.24
CA ILE A 623 10.71 -12.06 17.72
C ILE A 623 9.87 -13.29 18.05
N LYS A 624 9.39 -13.39 19.28
CA LYS A 624 8.52 -14.51 19.68
C LYS A 624 7.25 -14.55 18.85
N SER A 625 6.49 -13.47 18.80
CA SER A 625 5.18 -13.44 18.14
C SER A 625 5.26 -13.49 16.62
N THR A 626 6.32 -12.91 16.02
CA THR A 626 6.43 -12.81 14.55
C THR A 626 7.06 -14.06 13.93
N TYR A 627 7.98 -14.70 14.64
CA TYR A 627 8.74 -15.82 14.11
C TYR A 627 8.51 -17.13 14.88
N LEU A 628 8.84 -17.19 16.18
CA LEU A 628 8.86 -18.46 16.90
C LEU A 628 7.47 -19.10 17.02
N ASP A 629 6.43 -18.29 17.27
CA ASP A 629 5.07 -18.79 17.41
C ASP A 629 4.38 -19.00 16.06
N THR A 630 4.86 -18.35 15.00
CA THR A 630 4.20 -18.34 13.68
C THR A 630 4.79 -19.38 12.73
N LEU A 631 6.12 -19.61 12.76
CA LEU A 631 6.77 -20.52 11.82
C LEU A 631 6.34 -21.98 11.98
N GLY A 632 6.09 -22.44 13.22
CA GLY A 632 5.63 -23.79 13.49
C GLY A 632 4.32 -24.15 12.77
N PRO A 633 3.26 -23.36 12.92
CA PRO A 633 2.00 -23.54 12.20
C PRO A 633 2.07 -23.43 10.68
N LEU A 634 3.04 -22.66 10.15
CA LEU A 634 3.26 -22.50 8.70
C LEU A 634 4.06 -23.62 8.07
N ARG A 635 4.61 -24.52 8.87
CA ARG A 635 5.34 -25.68 8.41
C ARG A 635 4.40 -26.65 7.71
N ARG A 636 4.74 -27.07 6.48
CA ARG A 636 3.92 -27.99 5.68
C ARG A 636 4.29 -29.47 5.93
N GLY A 637 3.64 -30.37 5.21
CA GLY A 637 3.80 -31.81 5.38
C GLY A 637 5.21 -32.33 5.13
N ASP A 638 5.99 -31.67 4.30
CA ASP A 638 7.41 -31.92 4.00
C ASP A 638 8.37 -31.42 5.10
N GLY A 639 7.84 -30.77 6.12
CA GLY A 639 8.64 -30.20 7.21
C GLY A 639 9.23 -28.82 6.91
N ARG A 640 8.88 -28.20 5.80
CA ARG A 640 9.45 -26.94 5.34
C ARG A 640 8.45 -25.79 5.50
N VAL A 641 9.00 -24.58 5.52
CA VAL A 641 8.25 -23.33 5.45
C VAL A 641 8.52 -22.72 4.07
N HIS A 642 7.46 -22.36 3.38
CA HIS A 642 7.48 -21.82 2.02
C HIS A 642 7.07 -20.37 2.07
N THR A 643 8.01 -19.48 1.80
CA THR A 643 7.74 -18.03 1.68
C THR A 643 7.26 -17.71 0.28
N THR A 644 6.50 -16.63 0.13
CA THR A 644 6.15 -16.07 -1.18
C THR A 644 7.10 -14.91 -1.50
N TYR A 645 7.73 -14.93 -2.68
CA TYR A 645 8.55 -13.84 -3.19
C TYR A 645 7.73 -12.90 -4.06
N ASN A 646 7.72 -11.62 -3.71
CA ASN A 646 6.98 -10.60 -4.43
C ASN A 646 7.93 -9.72 -5.26
N GLN A 647 7.66 -9.60 -6.56
CA GLN A 647 8.41 -8.76 -7.50
C GLN A 647 7.89 -7.32 -7.56
N THR A 648 6.66 -7.05 -7.09
CA THR A 648 5.89 -5.83 -7.36
C THR A 648 5.64 -4.93 -6.15
N ILE A 649 6.25 -5.24 -4.99
CA ILE A 649 5.97 -4.51 -3.73
C ILE A 649 6.94 -3.36 -3.48
N THR A 650 8.23 -3.53 -3.81
CA THR A 650 9.23 -2.52 -3.49
C THR A 650 9.45 -1.55 -4.64
N ALA A 651 9.43 -0.25 -4.38
CA ALA A 651 9.67 0.76 -5.42
C ALA A 651 11.11 0.76 -5.99
N THR A 652 12.03 -0.04 -5.40
CA THR A 652 13.45 -0.11 -5.82
C THR A 652 13.76 -1.25 -6.77
N GLY A 653 12.83 -2.18 -6.98
CA GLY A 653 13.07 -3.42 -7.72
C GLY A 653 13.59 -4.59 -6.87
N ARG A 654 13.86 -4.38 -5.57
CA ARG A 654 14.20 -5.49 -4.67
C ARG A 654 13.02 -6.45 -4.52
N LEU A 655 13.29 -7.72 -4.33
CA LEU A 655 12.27 -8.69 -3.92
C LEU A 655 11.83 -8.40 -2.49
N SER A 656 10.60 -8.71 -2.18
CA SER A 656 10.13 -8.83 -0.80
C SER A 656 9.61 -10.25 -0.55
N SER A 657 9.62 -10.65 0.71
CA SER A 657 9.17 -11.99 1.15
C SER A 657 7.97 -11.81 2.08
N SER A 658 6.95 -12.65 1.92
CA SER A 658 5.75 -12.67 2.75
C SER A 658 5.30 -14.11 3.03
N ASP A 659 4.53 -14.27 4.06
CA ASP A 659 3.81 -15.49 4.46
C ASP A 659 4.66 -16.76 4.59
N PRO A 660 5.78 -16.73 5.39
CA PRO A 660 6.27 -15.69 6.27
C PRO A 660 7.35 -14.80 5.63
N ASN A 661 7.55 -13.59 6.17
CA ASN A 661 8.67 -12.75 5.76
C ASN A 661 9.99 -13.23 6.37
N LEU A 662 10.78 -13.98 5.63
CA LEU A 662 12.08 -14.50 6.06
C LEU A 662 13.22 -13.48 5.88
N GLN A 663 13.08 -12.50 5.00
CA GLN A 663 14.11 -11.47 4.76
C GLN A 663 14.28 -10.49 5.92
N ASN A 664 13.28 -10.40 6.81
CA ASN A 664 13.28 -9.47 7.94
C ASN A 664 13.68 -10.09 9.28
N ILE A 665 14.13 -11.33 9.32
CA ILE A 665 14.70 -11.94 10.53
C ILE A 665 15.99 -11.17 10.89
N PRO A 666 16.09 -10.58 12.11
CA PRO A 666 17.22 -9.74 12.45
C PRO A 666 18.55 -10.49 12.38
N THR A 667 19.53 -9.94 11.68
CA THR A 667 20.87 -10.55 11.55
C THR A 667 21.89 -10.02 12.55
N ARG A 668 21.65 -8.82 13.09
CA ARG A 668 22.61 -8.11 13.95
C ARG A 668 22.45 -8.41 15.43
N SER A 669 21.24 -8.82 15.87
CA SER A 669 20.99 -9.15 17.26
C SER A 669 21.27 -10.62 17.52
N GLU A 670 21.74 -10.94 18.74
CA GLU A 670 21.96 -12.31 19.20
C GLU A 670 20.65 -13.13 19.13
N LEU A 671 19.53 -12.51 19.52
CA LEU A 671 18.21 -13.10 19.46
C LEU A 671 17.80 -13.46 18.01
N GLY A 672 18.04 -12.58 17.05
CA GLY A 672 17.74 -12.87 15.64
C GLY A 672 18.60 -14.02 15.09
N ARG A 673 19.88 -14.07 15.44
CA ARG A 673 20.75 -15.21 15.10
C ARG A 673 20.24 -16.51 15.73
N THR A 674 19.75 -16.45 16.95
CA THR A 674 19.17 -17.61 17.64
C THR A 674 17.95 -18.18 16.90
N VAL A 675 17.07 -17.33 16.33
CA VAL A 675 15.96 -17.82 15.48
C VAL A 675 16.47 -18.60 14.28
N LYS A 676 17.54 -18.15 13.64
CA LYS A 676 18.13 -18.81 12.48
C LYS A 676 18.68 -20.21 12.78
N THR A 677 18.95 -20.54 14.06
CA THR A 677 19.35 -21.89 14.45
C THR A 677 18.22 -22.92 14.32
N ALA A 678 16.97 -22.48 14.15
CA ALA A 678 15.83 -23.37 13.93
C ALA A 678 15.66 -23.78 12.45
N PHE A 679 16.39 -23.15 11.53
CA PHE A 679 16.43 -23.55 10.13
C PHE A 679 17.64 -24.43 9.91
N SER A 680 17.42 -25.69 9.55
CA SER A 680 18.46 -26.68 9.29
C SER A 680 18.48 -27.11 7.83
N ALA A 681 19.63 -27.50 7.33
CA ALA A 681 19.71 -28.22 6.08
C ALA A 681 19.22 -29.66 6.27
N GLY A 682 18.76 -30.30 5.21
CA GLY A 682 18.37 -31.70 5.20
C GLY A 682 19.54 -32.65 5.51
N GLU A 683 19.21 -33.91 5.81
CA GLU A 683 20.23 -34.92 6.12
C GLU A 683 21.21 -35.09 4.95
N GLY A 684 22.50 -35.01 5.24
CA GLY A 684 23.57 -35.06 4.22
C GLY A 684 23.81 -33.76 3.47
N SER A 685 23.10 -32.68 3.81
CA SER A 685 23.21 -31.36 3.19
C SER A 685 23.71 -30.30 4.18
N VAL A 686 24.15 -29.17 3.66
CA VAL A 686 24.49 -27.97 4.40
C VAL A 686 23.87 -26.75 3.73
N PHE A 687 23.77 -25.66 4.49
CA PHE A 687 23.54 -24.35 3.91
C PHE A 687 24.83 -23.84 3.28
N LEU A 688 24.70 -23.26 2.09
CA LEU A 688 25.73 -22.43 1.47
C LEU A 688 25.13 -21.04 1.28
N ALA A 689 25.68 -20.03 1.93
CA ALA A 689 25.33 -18.64 1.74
C ALA A 689 26.40 -17.94 0.90
N VAL A 690 26.00 -17.20 -0.12
CA VAL A 690 26.93 -16.44 -0.98
C VAL A 690 26.43 -15.00 -1.08
N ASP A 691 27.21 -14.06 -0.52
CA ASP A 691 26.85 -12.65 -0.35
C ASP A 691 27.77 -11.73 -1.15
N TYR A 692 27.21 -10.70 -1.78
CA TYR A 692 28.02 -9.67 -2.44
C TYR A 692 28.73 -8.77 -1.43
N SER A 693 30.03 -8.70 -1.51
CA SER A 693 30.82 -7.79 -0.69
C SER A 693 30.69 -6.34 -1.18
N GLN A 694 29.95 -5.51 -0.44
CA GLN A 694 29.84 -4.06 -0.64
C GLN A 694 29.32 -3.65 -2.04
N ILE A 695 28.37 -4.37 -2.62
CA ILE A 695 27.89 -4.15 -3.99
C ILE A 695 27.48 -2.69 -4.27
N GLU A 696 26.75 -2.04 -3.34
CA GLU A 696 26.28 -0.66 -3.55
C GLU A 696 27.43 0.35 -3.63
N LEU A 697 28.53 0.14 -2.87
CA LEU A 697 29.70 0.98 -2.94
C LEU A 697 30.53 0.74 -4.21
N ARG A 698 30.61 -0.51 -4.68
CA ARG A 698 31.21 -0.87 -5.96
C ARG A 698 30.43 -0.28 -7.15
N LEU A 699 29.10 -0.27 -7.05
CA LEU A 699 28.25 0.40 -8.02
C LEU A 699 28.43 1.92 -7.99
N LEU A 700 28.58 2.53 -6.81
CA LEU A 700 28.88 3.95 -6.71
C LEU A 700 30.24 4.27 -7.38
N ALA A 701 31.26 3.41 -7.20
CA ALA A 701 32.56 3.56 -7.86
C ALA A 701 32.42 3.48 -9.39
N HIS A 702 31.68 2.48 -9.88
CA HIS A 702 31.44 2.30 -11.31
C HIS A 702 30.68 3.47 -11.93
N LEU A 703 29.57 3.87 -11.32
CA LEU A 703 28.65 4.89 -11.85
C LEU A 703 29.26 6.30 -11.77
N SER A 704 29.94 6.64 -10.67
CA SER A 704 30.61 7.93 -10.53
C SER A 704 31.86 8.04 -11.37
N GLY A 705 32.56 6.92 -11.61
CA GLY A 705 33.86 6.88 -12.27
C GLY A 705 34.94 7.63 -11.49
N ASP A 706 34.76 7.83 -10.17
CA ASP A 706 35.75 8.50 -9.32
C ASP A 706 37.04 7.67 -9.27
N GLU A 707 38.14 8.30 -9.69
CA GLU A 707 39.43 7.61 -9.87
C GLU A 707 39.97 7.01 -8.58
N HIS A 708 39.77 7.70 -7.45
CA HIS A 708 40.22 7.22 -6.16
C HIS A 708 39.41 6.05 -5.68
N LEU A 709 38.09 6.11 -5.87
CA LEU A 709 37.19 5.06 -5.47
C LEU A 709 37.40 3.79 -6.32
N VAL A 710 37.51 3.97 -7.65
CA VAL A 710 37.79 2.87 -8.59
C VAL A 710 39.14 2.20 -8.28
N ARG A 711 40.18 3.00 -8.00
CA ARG A 711 41.49 2.46 -7.67
C ARG A 711 41.46 1.63 -6.37
N ALA A 712 40.87 2.15 -5.29
CA ALA A 712 40.80 1.48 -4.02
C ALA A 712 40.17 0.08 -4.12
N PHE A 713 39.07 -0.04 -4.90
CA PHE A 713 38.46 -1.35 -5.13
C PHE A 713 39.26 -2.28 -6.03
N ASN A 714 39.97 -1.75 -7.03
CA ASN A 714 40.81 -2.57 -7.91
C ASN A 714 42.10 -3.06 -7.23
N GLU A 715 42.67 -2.28 -6.30
CA GLU A 715 43.88 -2.65 -5.55
C GLU A 715 43.56 -3.53 -4.32
N GLY A 716 42.28 -3.77 -4.05
CA GLY A 716 41.84 -4.59 -2.91
C GLY A 716 42.06 -3.95 -1.54
N GLU A 717 42.17 -2.62 -1.47
CA GLU A 717 42.37 -1.86 -0.26
C GLU A 717 41.14 -1.87 0.64
N ASP A 718 41.33 -1.74 1.95
CA ASP A 718 40.20 -1.54 2.89
C ASP A 718 39.61 -0.16 2.67
N PHE A 719 38.59 -0.10 1.81
CA PHE A 719 37.93 1.14 1.42
C PHE A 719 37.48 1.98 2.64
N HIS A 720 37.02 1.34 3.73
CA HIS A 720 36.59 2.09 4.91
C HIS A 720 37.79 2.69 5.66
N ALA A 721 38.94 2.02 5.64
CA ALA A 721 40.18 2.56 6.20
C ALA A 721 40.75 3.69 5.33
N GLU A 722 40.72 3.52 4.00
CA GLU A 722 41.11 4.57 3.06
C GLU A 722 40.25 5.84 3.22
N THR A 723 38.92 5.66 3.29
CA THR A 723 38.01 6.79 3.55
C THR A 723 38.31 7.44 4.89
N ALA A 724 38.57 6.66 5.95
CA ALA A 724 38.92 7.21 7.24
C ALA A 724 40.20 8.05 7.18
N ALA A 725 41.23 7.54 6.53
CA ALA A 725 42.49 8.25 6.36
C ALA A 725 42.29 9.61 5.69
N ARG A 726 41.53 9.65 4.61
CA ARG A 726 41.25 10.87 3.84
C ARG A 726 40.33 11.85 4.60
N VAL A 727 39.22 11.37 5.15
CA VAL A 727 38.23 12.22 5.85
C VAL A 727 38.81 12.78 7.15
N PHE A 728 39.60 12.01 7.91
CA PHE A 728 40.16 12.45 9.16
C PHE A 728 41.59 13.01 9.04
N GLY A 729 42.22 12.91 7.87
CA GLY A 729 43.54 13.46 7.59
C GLY A 729 44.66 12.72 8.33
N VAL A 730 44.54 11.42 8.48
CA VAL A 730 45.55 10.54 9.15
C VAL A 730 46.11 9.52 8.14
N PRO A 731 47.34 9.06 8.32
CA PRO A 731 47.87 7.92 7.53
C PRO A 731 46.97 6.68 7.71
N VAL A 732 46.82 5.83 6.68
CA VAL A 732 46.05 4.58 6.75
C VAL A 732 46.53 3.69 7.90
N SER A 733 47.83 3.64 8.18
CA SER A 733 48.42 2.88 9.29
C SER A 733 48.01 3.35 10.69
N GLU A 734 47.47 4.57 10.81
CA GLU A 734 47.06 5.17 12.07
C GLU A 734 45.50 5.16 12.21
N VAL A 735 44.78 4.59 11.24
CA VAL A 735 43.34 4.47 11.29
C VAL A 735 42.91 3.50 12.38
N THR A 736 42.29 4.03 13.43
CA THR A 736 41.76 3.22 14.52
C THR A 736 40.45 2.52 14.11
N PRO A 737 40.03 1.44 14.80
CA PRO A 737 38.74 0.80 14.55
C PRO A 737 37.56 1.77 14.68
N ASP A 738 37.64 2.77 15.56
CA ASP A 738 36.60 3.81 15.71
C ASP A 738 36.52 4.71 14.48
N LEU A 739 37.64 5.22 13.99
CA LEU A 739 37.72 6.04 12.77
C LEU A 739 37.23 5.25 11.56
N ARG A 740 37.59 4.00 11.44
CA ARG A 740 37.12 3.10 10.38
C ARG A 740 35.59 2.90 10.45
N SER A 741 35.05 2.72 11.67
CA SER A 741 33.60 2.57 11.88
C SER A 741 32.84 3.85 11.53
N ARG A 742 33.38 5.03 11.89
CA ARG A 742 32.81 6.32 11.52
C ARG A 742 32.84 6.53 10.00
N ALA A 743 33.92 6.21 9.34
CA ALA A 743 34.03 6.28 7.89
C ALA A 743 33.07 5.30 7.21
N LYS A 744 32.88 4.10 7.76
CA LYS A 744 31.85 3.16 7.28
C LYS A 744 30.45 3.79 7.31
N ALA A 745 30.11 4.49 8.40
CA ALA A 745 28.82 5.17 8.51
C ALA A 745 28.68 6.32 7.49
N VAL A 746 29.76 7.06 7.20
CA VAL A 746 29.78 8.10 6.16
C VAL A 746 29.59 7.47 4.78
N ASN A 747 30.34 6.43 4.44
CA ASN A 747 30.28 5.75 3.15
C ASN A 747 28.87 5.27 2.83
N PHE A 748 28.22 4.55 3.74
CA PHE A 748 26.84 4.11 3.55
C PHE A 748 25.85 5.28 3.60
N GLY A 749 26.11 6.27 4.47
CA GLY A 749 25.30 7.47 4.55
C GLY A 749 25.22 8.22 3.20
N ILE A 750 26.34 8.34 2.50
CA ILE A 750 26.41 9.01 1.18
C ILE A 750 25.63 8.22 0.12
N VAL A 751 25.78 6.88 0.08
CA VAL A 751 25.00 6.03 -0.85
C VAL A 751 23.51 6.21 -0.65
N TYR A 752 23.07 6.35 0.61
CA TYR A 752 21.65 6.55 0.93
C TYR A 752 21.21 8.03 0.91
N GLY A 753 22.06 8.94 0.42
CA GLY A 753 21.77 10.37 0.37
C GLY A 753 21.58 11.02 1.75
N GLN A 754 22.20 10.45 2.80
CA GLN A 754 22.10 10.94 4.17
C GLN A 754 22.73 12.33 4.29
N GLN A 755 22.00 13.27 4.88
CA GLN A 755 22.48 14.61 5.15
C GLN A 755 23.10 14.73 6.56
N ALA A 756 23.73 15.86 6.84
CA ALA A 756 24.43 16.11 8.10
C ALA A 756 23.56 15.81 9.35
N TYR A 757 22.26 16.09 9.32
CA TYR A 757 21.37 15.73 10.43
C TYR A 757 21.28 14.23 10.67
N GLY A 758 21.08 13.43 9.63
CA GLY A 758 21.02 11.97 9.76
C GLY A 758 22.36 11.40 10.29
N LEU A 759 23.48 11.88 9.73
CA LEU A 759 24.81 11.45 10.13
C LEU A 759 25.13 11.84 11.58
N SER A 760 24.76 13.06 12.02
CA SER A 760 24.96 13.50 13.40
C SER A 760 24.21 12.62 14.39
N GLN A 761 23.00 12.16 14.03
CA GLN A 761 22.22 11.26 14.88
C GLN A 761 22.85 9.84 14.94
N SER A 762 23.28 9.30 13.78
CA SER A 762 23.85 7.95 13.73
C SER A 762 25.22 7.83 14.41
N LEU A 763 26.04 8.87 14.37
CA LEU A 763 27.37 8.90 14.99
C LEU A 763 27.39 9.59 16.37
N HIS A 764 26.27 10.14 16.83
CA HIS A 764 26.16 10.92 18.08
C HIS A 764 27.16 12.09 18.16
N ILE A 765 27.34 12.79 17.04
CA ILE A 765 28.23 13.97 16.91
C ILE A 765 27.41 15.24 16.65
N SER A 766 28.07 16.39 16.70
CA SER A 766 27.40 17.65 16.37
C SER A 766 27.06 17.76 14.87
N MET A 767 26.08 18.58 14.55
CA MET A 767 25.71 18.90 13.15
C MET A 767 26.88 19.51 12.36
N ALA A 768 27.73 20.27 13.02
CA ALA A 768 28.89 20.90 12.40
C ALA A 768 29.95 19.84 12.03
N GLU A 769 30.28 18.92 12.94
CA GLU A 769 31.19 17.80 12.68
C GLU A 769 30.66 16.89 11.56
N ALA A 770 29.36 16.56 11.59
CA ALA A 770 28.75 15.74 10.54
C ALA A 770 28.83 16.39 9.16
N ARG A 771 28.66 17.71 9.10
CA ARG A 771 28.80 18.48 7.85
C ARG A 771 30.26 18.49 7.38
N ASP A 772 31.19 18.77 8.26
CA ASP A 772 32.62 18.74 7.93
C ASP A 772 33.08 17.36 7.40
N MET A 773 32.58 16.28 8.00
CA MET A 773 32.87 14.92 7.51
C MET A 773 32.31 14.67 6.10
N ILE A 774 31.09 15.14 5.80
CA ILE A 774 30.48 15.01 4.47
C ILE A 774 31.26 15.87 3.45
N ASP A 775 31.62 17.10 3.81
CA ASP A 775 32.33 18.00 2.92
C ASP A 775 33.72 17.42 2.58
N ARG A 776 34.47 16.93 3.58
CA ARG A 776 35.77 16.25 3.35
C ARG A 776 35.63 14.96 2.54
N TYR A 777 34.55 14.23 2.72
CA TYR A 777 34.28 13.05 1.87
C TYR A 777 34.14 13.46 0.40
N TYR A 778 33.41 14.50 0.09
CA TYR A 778 33.23 14.99 -1.27
C TYR A 778 34.50 15.67 -1.83
N GLU A 779 35.35 16.23 -0.99
CA GLU A 779 36.69 16.70 -1.37
C GLU A 779 37.59 15.53 -1.74
N ALA A 780 37.51 14.41 -1.00
CA ALA A 780 38.28 13.21 -1.27
C ALA A 780 37.78 12.44 -2.51
N TYR A 781 36.47 12.52 -2.79
CA TYR A 781 35.80 11.81 -3.89
C TYR A 781 34.94 12.75 -4.74
N PRO A 782 35.56 13.67 -5.51
CA PRO A 782 34.81 14.71 -6.27
C PRO A 782 33.95 14.14 -7.39
N GLY A 783 34.33 12.98 -7.96
CA GLY A 783 33.53 12.26 -8.95
C GLY A 783 32.20 11.80 -8.40
N VAL A 784 32.15 11.36 -7.14
CA VAL A 784 30.91 10.95 -6.45
C VAL A 784 29.96 12.14 -6.33
N ARG A 785 30.48 13.32 -5.89
CA ARG A 785 29.68 14.53 -5.78
C ARG A 785 29.04 14.90 -7.10
N THR A 786 29.85 14.98 -8.15
CA THR A 786 29.41 15.32 -9.50
C THR A 786 28.34 14.35 -10.01
N PHE A 787 28.54 13.06 -9.80
CA PHE A 787 27.57 12.03 -10.20
C PHE A 787 26.21 12.22 -9.49
N LEU A 788 26.22 12.33 -8.15
CA LEU A 788 24.98 12.47 -7.38
C LEU A 788 24.22 13.77 -7.71
N ASP A 789 24.93 14.89 -7.88
CA ASP A 789 24.34 16.16 -8.28
C ASP A 789 23.70 16.06 -9.69
N ASN A 790 24.35 15.35 -10.62
CA ASN A 790 23.82 15.10 -11.97
C ASN A 790 22.59 14.18 -11.95
N VAL A 791 22.59 13.14 -11.12
CA VAL A 791 21.42 12.26 -10.95
C VAL A 791 20.21 13.06 -10.47
N VAL A 792 20.38 13.90 -9.44
CA VAL A 792 19.29 14.75 -8.92
C VAL A 792 18.83 15.76 -9.98
N ALA A 793 19.77 16.40 -10.70
CA ALA A 793 19.43 17.36 -11.74
C ALA A 793 18.63 16.70 -12.88
N ARG A 794 19.06 15.50 -13.32
CA ARG A 794 18.35 14.73 -14.34
C ARG A 794 16.96 14.30 -13.84
N ALA A 795 16.86 13.78 -12.61
CA ALA A 795 15.59 13.35 -12.04
C ALA A 795 14.59 14.52 -11.88
N LYS A 796 15.06 15.74 -11.56
CA LYS A 796 14.21 16.95 -11.56
C LYS A 796 13.66 17.30 -12.94
N GLN A 797 14.40 17.02 -14.01
CA GLN A 797 13.97 17.28 -15.38
C GLN A 797 13.01 16.19 -15.89
N THR A 798 13.33 14.91 -15.64
CA THR A 798 12.61 13.77 -16.20
C THR A 798 11.45 13.32 -15.32
N GLY A 799 11.49 13.59 -14.01
CA GLY A 799 10.53 13.10 -13.02
C GLY A 799 10.83 11.70 -12.47
N TYR A 800 11.93 11.06 -12.89
CA TYR A 800 12.33 9.73 -12.43
C TYR A 800 13.85 9.58 -12.29
N ALA A 801 14.27 8.59 -11.50
CA ALA A 801 15.62 8.05 -11.49
C ALA A 801 15.64 6.67 -12.18
N GLU A 802 16.82 6.23 -12.66
CA GLU A 802 16.96 5.09 -13.56
C GLU A 802 18.17 4.24 -13.15
N THR A 803 18.06 2.90 -13.22
CA THR A 803 19.18 1.96 -13.02
C THR A 803 20.02 1.83 -14.29
N MET A 804 21.14 1.10 -14.20
CA MET A 804 21.96 0.77 -15.37
C MET A 804 21.20 -0.03 -16.44
N TYR A 805 20.18 -0.77 -16.06
CA TYR A 805 19.36 -1.60 -16.95
C TYR A 805 18.11 -0.89 -17.47
N GLY A 806 17.85 0.35 -17.01
CA GLY A 806 16.70 1.12 -17.46
C GLY A 806 15.45 0.98 -16.57
N ARG A 807 15.54 0.34 -15.40
CA ARG A 807 14.45 0.34 -14.43
C ARG A 807 14.23 1.75 -13.93
N ARG A 808 13.00 2.26 -14.02
CA ARG A 808 12.63 3.60 -13.61
C ARG A 808 11.89 3.60 -12.29
N ARG A 809 12.21 4.59 -11.48
CA ARG A 809 11.42 4.98 -10.33
C ARG A 809 10.96 6.42 -10.50
N HIS A 810 9.67 6.62 -10.59
CA HIS A 810 9.07 7.95 -10.63
C HIS A 810 9.19 8.61 -9.25
N ILE A 811 9.52 9.92 -9.21
CA ILE A 811 9.78 10.64 -7.95
C ILE A 811 9.03 11.98 -7.99
N PRO A 812 7.72 11.97 -7.80
CA PRO A 812 6.90 13.18 -7.86
C PRO A 812 7.27 14.19 -6.75
N GLU A 813 7.84 13.73 -5.63
CA GLU A 813 8.30 14.58 -4.52
C GLU A 813 9.36 15.61 -4.93
N LEU A 814 10.10 15.39 -6.01
CA LEU A 814 11.09 16.35 -6.51
C LEU A 814 10.46 17.70 -6.90
N LYS A 815 9.18 17.71 -7.26
CA LYS A 815 8.41 18.90 -7.61
C LYS A 815 7.68 19.51 -6.40
N ALA A 816 7.75 18.89 -5.22
CA ALA A 816 7.05 19.36 -4.03
C ALA A 816 7.55 20.73 -3.57
N LYS A 817 6.63 21.63 -3.20
CA LYS A 817 6.95 22.93 -2.61
C LYS A 817 7.53 22.80 -1.19
N ASN A 818 7.12 21.76 -0.46
CA ASN A 818 7.63 21.47 0.87
C ASN A 818 9.10 21.02 0.79
N PRO A 819 10.05 21.77 1.43
CA PRO A 819 11.47 21.43 1.38
C PRO A 819 11.82 20.05 1.96
N GLN A 820 11.07 19.57 2.97
CA GLN A 820 11.31 18.26 3.56
C GLN A 820 10.92 17.13 2.60
N LEU A 821 9.77 17.28 1.94
CA LEU A 821 9.31 16.32 0.95
C LEU A 821 10.20 16.34 -0.30
N ARG A 822 10.57 17.53 -0.79
CA ARG A 822 11.53 17.64 -1.89
C ARG A 822 12.89 17.04 -1.56
N GLY A 823 13.41 17.29 -0.35
CA GLY A 823 14.65 16.68 0.13
C GLY A 823 14.54 15.15 0.26
N PHE A 824 13.35 14.61 0.56
CA PHE A 824 13.12 13.17 0.49
C PHE A 824 13.21 12.66 -0.95
N GLY A 825 12.58 13.34 -1.92
CA GLY A 825 12.69 13.00 -3.35
C GLY A 825 14.13 13.06 -3.87
N GLU A 826 14.92 14.05 -3.47
CA GLU A 826 16.34 14.15 -3.85
C GLU A 826 17.16 12.95 -3.33
N ARG A 827 16.95 12.53 -2.08
CA ARG A 827 17.60 11.32 -1.54
C ARG A 827 17.16 10.05 -2.25
N THR A 828 15.88 9.93 -2.55
CA THR A 828 15.32 8.82 -3.34
C THR A 828 15.97 8.73 -4.72
N ALA A 829 16.15 9.89 -5.39
CA ALA A 829 16.83 9.95 -6.68
C ALA A 829 18.30 9.52 -6.59
N MET A 830 19.02 9.96 -5.55
CA MET A 830 20.43 9.58 -5.33
C MET A 830 20.59 8.08 -5.10
N ASN A 831 19.70 7.48 -4.32
CA ASN A 831 19.81 6.08 -3.90
C ASN A 831 19.44 5.08 -5.01
N HIS A 832 18.42 5.40 -5.82
CA HIS A 832 17.84 4.44 -6.76
C HIS A 832 18.85 3.86 -7.79
N PRO A 833 19.78 4.62 -8.40
CA PRO A 833 20.75 4.06 -9.33
C PRO A 833 21.62 2.96 -8.74
N MET A 834 22.02 3.05 -7.47
CA MET A 834 22.83 2.02 -6.80
C MET A 834 21.96 0.86 -6.32
N GLN A 835 20.96 1.14 -5.50
CA GLN A 835 20.11 0.10 -4.90
C GLN A 835 19.29 -0.67 -5.94
N GLY A 836 18.72 0.03 -6.92
CA GLY A 836 17.97 -0.62 -7.99
C GLY A 836 18.86 -1.43 -8.92
N THR A 837 20.07 -0.93 -9.25
CA THR A 837 21.03 -1.71 -10.06
C THR A 837 21.53 -2.94 -9.30
N ALA A 838 21.78 -2.87 -7.99
CA ALA A 838 22.10 -4.03 -7.18
C ALA A 838 20.96 -5.08 -7.21
N ALA A 839 19.71 -4.63 -7.14
CA ALA A 839 18.55 -5.51 -7.28
C ALA A 839 18.46 -6.16 -8.67
N ASP A 840 18.75 -5.41 -9.73
CA ASP A 840 18.79 -5.95 -11.09
C ASP A 840 19.90 -7.01 -11.25
N ILE A 841 21.09 -6.73 -10.73
CA ILE A 841 22.25 -7.62 -10.77
C ILE A 841 21.98 -8.95 -10.05
N ILE A 842 21.45 -8.91 -8.82
CA ILE A 842 21.15 -10.15 -8.10
C ILE A 842 20.06 -10.98 -8.78
N LYS A 843 19.04 -10.34 -9.36
CA LYS A 843 18.00 -11.02 -10.13
C LYS A 843 18.55 -11.73 -11.37
N ILE A 844 19.46 -11.08 -12.08
CA ILE A 844 20.16 -11.69 -13.24
C ILE A 844 21.05 -12.84 -12.75
N ALA A 845 21.76 -12.66 -11.63
CA ALA A 845 22.58 -13.73 -11.03
C ALA A 845 21.73 -14.93 -10.65
N MET A 846 20.57 -14.73 -10.01
CA MET A 846 19.60 -15.80 -9.68
C MET A 846 19.19 -16.61 -10.90
N ALA A 847 18.79 -15.92 -11.98
CA ALA A 847 18.39 -16.60 -13.22
C ALA A 847 19.53 -17.39 -13.85
N ARG A 848 20.75 -16.86 -13.85
CA ARG A 848 21.93 -17.55 -14.41
C ARG A 848 22.39 -18.71 -13.53
N VAL A 849 22.42 -18.54 -12.21
CA VAL A 849 22.75 -19.61 -11.26
C VAL A 849 21.76 -20.74 -11.37
N SER A 850 20.45 -20.43 -11.37
CA SER A 850 19.40 -21.43 -11.48
C SER A 850 19.53 -22.26 -12.75
N ARG A 851 19.84 -21.63 -13.89
CA ARG A 851 20.09 -22.32 -15.17
C ARG A 851 21.31 -23.23 -15.07
N ARG A 852 22.42 -22.76 -14.51
CA ARG A 852 23.65 -23.57 -14.38
C ARG A 852 23.49 -24.74 -13.41
N LEU A 853 22.67 -24.58 -12.36
CA LEU A 853 22.33 -25.71 -11.47
C LEU A 853 21.74 -26.88 -12.28
N GLU A 854 20.82 -26.61 -13.19
CA GLU A 854 20.20 -27.63 -14.05
C GLU A 854 21.18 -28.16 -15.10
N GLU A 855 21.83 -27.28 -15.85
CA GLU A 855 22.74 -27.64 -16.94
C GLU A 855 23.93 -28.50 -16.45
N GLU A 856 24.42 -28.23 -15.24
CA GLU A 856 25.55 -28.95 -14.64
C GLU A 856 25.12 -30.12 -13.74
N GLY A 857 23.80 -30.34 -13.59
CA GLY A 857 23.24 -31.48 -12.85
C GLY A 857 23.55 -31.43 -11.34
N PHE A 858 23.40 -30.27 -10.69
CA PHE A 858 23.51 -30.16 -9.25
C PHE A 858 22.24 -30.69 -8.57
N ALA A 859 22.40 -31.37 -7.44
CA ALA A 859 21.30 -31.69 -6.55
C ALA A 859 20.99 -30.56 -5.57
N ALA A 860 21.83 -29.54 -5.51
CA ALA A 860 21.63 -28.36 -4.69
C ALA A 860 20.46 -27.51 -5.17
N HIS A 861 19.74 -26.85 -4.23
CA HIS A 861 18.62 -25.97 -4.51
C HIS A 861 18.87 -24.57 -3.97
N MET A 862 18.57 -23.53 -4.77
CA MET A 862 18.46 -22.16 -4.27
C MET A 862 17.16 -22.05 -3.47
N ILE A 863 17.24 -21.67 -2.20
CA ILE A 863 16.10 -21.70 -1.28
C ILE A 863 15.70 -20.31 -0.76
N LEU A 864 16.65 -19.37 -0.72
CA LEU A 864 16.38 -18.05 -0.18
C LEU A 864 17.24 -16.99 -0.87
N GLN A 865 16.67 -15.80 -1.00
CA GLN A 865 17.39 -14.58 -1.35
C GLN A 865 17.16 -13.54 -0.26
N VAL A 866 18.21 -12.99 0.32
CA VAL A 866 18.14 -11.97 1.38
C VAL A 866 19.07 -10.81 1.03
N HIS A 867 18.50 -9.65 0.71
CA HIS A 867 19.25 -8.44 0.32
C HIS A 867 20.19 -8.69 -0.87
N ASP A 868 21.46 -8.88 -0.61
CA ASP A 868 22.51 -9.08 -1.61
C ASP A 868 23.08 -10.53 -1.57
N GLU A 869 22.41 -11.45 -0.87
CA GLU A 869 22.81 -12.82 -0.57
C GLU A 869 21.88 -13.84 -1.24
N LEU A 870 22.47 -14.95 -1.70
CA LEU A 870 21.78 -16.14 -2.18
C LEU A 870 22.12 -17.31 -1.26
N ASP A 871 21.08 -17.97 -0.74
CA ASP A 871 21.20 -19.13 0.12
C ASP A 871 20.77 -20.41 -0.60
N PHE A 872 21.55 -21.46 -0.41
CA PHE A 872 21.34 -22.77 -1.02
C PHE A 872 21.29 -23.86 0.05
N GLU A 873 20.51 -24.87 -0.19
CA GLU A 873 20.65 -26.17 0.44
C GLU A 873 21.44 -27.07 -0.50
N CYS A 874 22.57 -27.59 -0.04
CA CYS A 874 23.58 -28.22 -0.87
C CYS A 874 24.05 -29.53 -0.25
N PRO A 875 24.05 -30.68 -0.98
CA PRO A 875 24.74 -31.88 -0.55
C PRO A 875 26.24 -31.59 -0.22
N VAL A 876 26.73 -32.19 0.85
CA VAL A 876 28.11 -31.92 1.36
C VAL A 876 29.18 -32.14 0.30
N ASP A 877 29.01 -33.12 -0.56
CA ASP A 877 29.94 -33.46 -1.64
C ASP A 877 29.90 -32.51 -2.84
N GLU A 878 28.87 -31.67 -2.95
CA GLU A 878 28.77 -30.68 -4.03
C GLU A 878 29.24 -29.27 -3.61
N VAL A 879 29.50 -29.01 -2.32
CA VAL A 879 29.74 -27.70 -1.76
C VAL A 879 30.86 -26.93 -2.46
N GLU A 880 32.01 -27.56 -2.69
CA GLU A 880 33.16 -26.89 -3.30
C GLU A 880 32.89 -26.52 -4.76
N ARG A 881 32.24 -27.44 -5.51
CA ARG A 881 31.89 -27.26 -6.91
C ARG A 881 30.82 -26.18 -7.04
N LEU A 882 29.79 -26.22 -6.17
CA LEU A 882 28.69 -25.23 -6.16
C LEU A 882 29.23 -23.83 -5.78
N THR A 883 30.03 -23.73 -4.73
CA THR A 883 30.66 -22.46 -4.31
C THR A 883 31.40 -21.82 -5.47
N THR A 884 32.22 -22.60 -6.17
CA THR A 884 32.98 -22.12 -7.33
C THR A 884 32.08 -21.60 -8.43
N MET A 885 31.02 -22.35 -8.77
CA MET A 885 30.07 -22.00 -9.82
C MET A 885 29.27 -20.74 -9.46
N VAL A 886 28.73 -20.67 -8.24
CA VAL A 886 27.90 -19.53 -7.80
C VAL A 886 28.73 -18.24 -7.75
N ARG A 887 29.93 -18.31 -7.17
CA ARG A 887 30.84 -17.16 -7.15
C ARG A 887 31.23 -16.70 -8.55
N ASP A 888 31.56 -17.63 -9.45
CA ASP A 888 31.86 -17.28 -10.83
C ASP A 888 30.71 -16.54 -11.51
N VAL A 889 29.48 -17.00 -11.35
CA VAL A 889 28.29 -16.32 -11.90
C VAL A 889 28.08 -14.96 -11.26
N MET A 890 28.12 -14.86 -9.92
CA MET A 890 27.85 -13.61 -9.22
C MET A 890 28.93 -12.55 -9.51
N GLU A 891 30.20 -12.94 -9.53
CA GLU A 891 31.31 -12.02 -9.78
C GLU A 891 31.41 -11.54 -11.25
N HIS A 892 30.91 -12.34 -12.22
CA HIS A 892 30.97 -12.04 -13.65
C HIS A 892 29.60 -11.77 -14.30
N VAL A 893 28.57 -11.51 -13.49
CA VAL A 893 27.22 -11.25 -13.98
C VAL A 893 27.11 -10.00 -14.84
N VAL A 894 27.96 -9.00 -14.57
CA VAL A 894 28.05 -7.72 -15.27
C VAL A 894 29.49 -7.22 -15.30
N ASP A 895 29.83 -6.48 -16.36
CA ASP A 895 31.16 -5.88 -16.53
C ASP A 895 31.18 -4.47 -15.93
N LEU A 896 31.90 -4.29 -14.82
CA LEU A 896 32.04 -3.03 -14.12
C LEU A 896 33.50 -2.54 -14.18
N ARG A 897 33.73 -1.27 -13.84
CA ARG A 897 35.08 -0.67 -13.69
C ARG A 897 35.83 -1.22 -12.48
N VAL A 898 35.13 -1.89 -11.58
CA VAL A 898 35.64 -2.51 -10.37
C VAL A 898 35.12 -3.94 -10.26
N PRO A 899 35.87 -4.90 -9.72
CA PRO A 899 35.40 -6.27 -9.62
C PRO A 899 34.22 -6.37 -8.64
N LEU A 900 33.25 -7.22 -8.97
CA LEU A 900 32.32 -7.72 -7.96
C LEU A 900 33.02 -8.86 -7.19
N ILE A 901 32.77 -8.94 -5.90
CA ILE A 901 33.29 -10.00 -5.04
C ILE A 901 32.14 -10.65 -4.31
N ALA A 902 32.08 -11.97 -4.36
CA ALA A 902 31.09 -12.77 -3.65
C ALA A 902 31.80 -13.62 -2.59
N GLU A 903 31.40 -13.46 -1.33
CA GLU A 903 31.93 -14.20 -0.18
C GLU A 903 31.01 -15.36 0.13
N ALA A 904 31.57 -16.56 0.33
CA ALA A 904 30.83 -17.78 0.60
C ALA A 904 31.08 -18.30 1.99
N SER A 905 30.04 -18.75 2.66
CA SER A 905 30.10 -19.43 3.96
C SER A 905 29.14 -20.61 4.01
N THR A 906 29.44 -21.60 4.85
CA THR A 906 28.66 -22.84 4.95
C THR A 906 28.35 -23.17 6.40
N GLY A 907 27.22 -23.83 6.63
CA GLY A 907 26.82 -24.23 7.97
C GLY A 907 25.73 -25.32 7.96
N ILE A 908 25.56 -26.00 9.08
CA ILE A 908 24.47 -26.99 9.24
C ILE A 908 23.13 -26.26 9.46
N THR A 909 23.16 -25.13 10.15
CA THR A 909 22.01 -24.25 10.31
C THR A 909 22.23 -22.96 9.53
N TRP A 910 21.15 -22.24 9.25
CA TRP A 910 21.24 -20.91 8.63
C TRP A 910 22.05 -19.92 9.47
N ALA A 911 22.05 -20.10 10.80
CA ALA A 911 22.87 -19.27 11.71
C ALA A 911 24.38 -19.52 11.55
N ASP A 912 24.78 -20.77 11.24
CA ASP A 912 26.19 -21.16 11.10
C ASP A 912 26.77 -20.75 9.74
N ALA A 913 25.91 -20.57 8.74
CA ALA A 913 26.30 -20.15 7.40
C ALA A 913 26.57 -18.62 7.27
N LYS A 914 26.65 -17.89 8.40
CA LYS A 914 26.86 -16.43 8.44
C LYS A 914 28.04 -16.03 9.33
#